data_2db6fea37bba392432c40383008ce504
#
_entry.id   2db6fea37bba392432c40383008ce504
#
_cell.length_a   1.000
_cell.length_b   1.000
_cell.length_c   1.000
_cell.angle_alpha   90.00
_cell.angle_beta   90.00
_cell.angle_gamma   90.00
#
_symmetry.space_group_name_H-M   'P 1'
#
loop_
_entity.id
_entity.type
_entity.pdbx_description
1 polymer ?
#
loop_
_entity_poly.entity_id
_entity_poly.type
_entity_poly.pdbx_seq_one_letter_code
_entity_poly.pdbx_strand_id
1 'polypeptide(L)'
;MHTQTIFELSQEAERLLQLALQNLDTLKSMPTEMLESTEAAITGETNNVLPLHFSARGVDAQQAMLNNELRKITRLEMVLAIVGTMKAGKSTTINAIVGTEVLPNRNRPMTALPTLIRHTPGQKEPVLHFSHASPIDELIQLLQKQLCDYDRGKLAQRLEIDKDMNTLLERIEKGEAFEKHHLGAQPIFHCLKSLNDLVRLSQALGVEFPFSEYTAIEHIPVIEVEFVHLAGLDAHLGQLTLLDTPGPNEAGQPHLQKMLSEQLSRASAVLAVMDYTQLKSISDEEVRQAISAAGKSVPLYALVNKFDQKDRNSDDEEQIRAMISGTLMKGNISPGQIYPVSSMWAYLANRARYELGSHGRLPDHQEQPWVQDFAEAALGRRWRTADLDDIDHIRHSADLLWEDSLFEQPIRKLIYATYANASLYALRSASHKLLNYAQNAREYLDFRYQGLTVAFEALELNIARLEEDMALLQTRQRVVSDEVKHEVEEALNATADFMGSQKTALHQAIDQVFSTPPILDSAGTERQQLRGERVKQLVLDDEGQAQIALSKLRASCERVMLDAQTKIGRELALRFDQLESTLARSLNEAMRPIETRIKEHLSHAGFRARISFPAFQASQLNFNTRALFNDAIAQDDSQAAPPSGGSSMRETVSRWLNNPGWGWDEYVETRTRYVIDIAQLHDKFKQHIDQFCEQIRKALSAQVDVSVTAGMATFFAEFSLCLTGLQESLRDSLAVRQQNEHSTRALCQLLKQSITTATWIQEDTRLLRDDIQTLFAAEQP
;
A
#
# COMPACT_ATOMS: atom_id res chain seq x y z
N MET A 1 -36.52 -11.67 -12.47
CA MET A 1 -35.90 -11.48 -13.79
C MET A 1 -34.38 -11.28 -13.67
N HIS A 2 -33.88 -10.35 -12.84
CA HIS A 2 -32.43 -10.13 -12.68
C HIS A 2 -31.65 -11.32 -12.14
N THR A 3 -32.16 -12.05 -11.16
CA THR A 3 -31.46 -13.22 -10.56
C THR A 3 -31.21 -14.33 -11.57
N GLN A 4 -32.15 -14.59 -12.47
CA GLN A 4 -31.98 -15.60 -13.51
C GLN A 4 -30.94 -15.16 -14.56
N THR A 5 -30.94 -13.89 -14.93
CA THR A 5 -29.94 -13.32 -15.85
C THR A 5 -28.54 -13.38 -15.26
N ILE A 6 -28.38 -13.04 -13.97
CA ILE A 6 -27.08 -13.14 -13.26
C ILE A 6 -26.60 -14.59 -13.21
N PHE A 7 -27.50 -15.54 -12.99
CA PHE A 7 -27.17 -16.96 -13.01
C PHE A 7 -26.70 -17.43 -14.38
N GLU A 8 -27.38 -17.03 -15.46
CA GLU A 8 -26.99 -17.34 -16.84
C GLU A 8 -25.62 -16.73 -17.19
N LEU A 9 -25.38 -15.47 -16.81
CA LEU A 9 -24.08 -14.82 -17.00
C LEU A 9 -22.96 -15.50 -16.18
N SER A 10 -23.27 -15.97 -14.97
CA SER A 10 -22.29 -16.69 -14.15
C SER A 10 -21.90 -18.04 -14.74
N GLN A 11 -22.87 -18.78 -15.29
CA GLN A 11 -22.59 -20.02 -15.98
C GLN A 11 -21.74 -19.80 -17.24
N GLU A 12 -22.02 -18.74 -17.98
CA GLU A 12 -21.23 -18.40 -19.17
C GLU A 12 -19.80 -17.97 -18.80
N ALA A 13 -19.64 -17.15 -17.75
CA ALA A 13 -18.32 -16.79 -17.22
C ALA A 13 -17.53 -18.02 -16.75
N GLU A 14 -18.20 -18.95 -16.05
CA GLU A 14 -17.60 -20.21 -15.61
C GLU A 14 -17.15 -21.07 -16.80
N ARG A 15 -18.00 -21.23 -17.82
CA ARG A 15 -17.67 -21.93 -19.05
C ARG A 15 -16.43 -21.35 -19.74
N LEU A 16 -16.36 -20.02 -19.86
CA LEU A 16 -15.25 -19.33 -20.51
C LEU A 16 -13.95 -19.45 -19.70
N LEU A 17 -14.01 -19.37 -18.37
CA LEU A 17 -12.87 -19.60 -17.49
C LEU A 17 -12.33 -21.02 -17.58
N GLN A 18 -13.22 -22.01 -17.58
CA GLN A 18 -12.83 -23.42 -17.77
C GLN A 18 -12.19 -23.65 -19.14
N LEU A 19 -12.73 -23.04 -20.18
CA LEU A 19 -12.16 -23.12 -21.54
C LEU A 19 -10.78 -22.47 -21.62
N ALA A 20 -10.58 -21.34 -20.91
CA ALA A 20 -9.29 -20.66 -20.79
C ALA A 20 -8.25 -21.53 -20.06
N LEU A 21 -8.65 -22.19 -18.96
CA LEU A 21 -7.79 -23.13 -18.24
C LEU A 21 -7.40 -24.33 -19.11
N GLN A 22 -8.33 -24.92 -19.85
CA GLN A 22 -8.05 -26.00 -20.80
C GLN A 22 -7.08 -25.56 -21.90
N ASN A 23 -7.23 -24.33 -22.41
CA ASN A 23 -6.29 -23.76 -23.38
C ASN A 23 -4.89 -23.58 -22.79
N LEU A 24 -4.77 -23.14 -21.52
CA LEU A 24 -3.49 -23.08 -20.81
C LEU A 24 -2.85 -24.46 -20.61
N ASP A 25 -3.63 -25.46 -20.22
CA ASP A 25 -3.12 -26.84 -20.06
C ASP A 25 -2.62 -27.41 -21.41
N THR A 26 -3.29 -27.06 -22.52
CA THR A 26 -2.82 -27.40 -23.85
C THR A 26 -1.48 -26.72 -24.15
N LEU A 27 -1.29 -25.47 -23.74
CA LEU A 27 -0.02 -24.74 -23.89
C LEU A 27 1.10 -25.40 -23.07
N LYS A 28 0.82 -25.81 -21.81
CA LYS A 28 1.77 -26.56 -20.99
C LYS A 28 2.21 -27.88 -21.56
N SER A 29 1.31 -28.57 -22.27
CA SER A 29 1.58 -29.87 -22.86
C SER A 29 2.36 -29.80 -24.20
N MET A 30 2.57 -28.61 -24.75
CA MET A 30 3.40 -28.42 -25.93
C MET A 30 4.88 -28.73 -25.59
N PRO A 31 5.62 -29.43 -26.49
CA PRO A 31 7.01 -29.80 -26.23
C PRO A 31 7.85 -28.57 -25.88
N THR A 32 8.41 -28.58 -24.71
CA THR A 32 9.18 -27.46 -24.12
C THR A 32 10.67 -27.80 -24.00
N GLU A 33 11.25 -28.45 -25.01
CA GLU A 33 12.69 -28.78 -24.93
C GLU A 33 13.61 -27.57 -24.87
N MET A 34 13.09 -26.32 -24.91
CA MET A 34 13.88 -25.08 -24.90
C MET A 34 13.44 -24.01 -23.86
N LEU A 35 12.50 -24.30 -22.98
CA LEU A 35 12.09 -23.33 -21.93
C LEU A 35 12.96 -23.36 -20.67
N GLU A 36 13.92 -24.30 -20.57
CA GLU A 36 14.73 -24.50 -19.35
C GLU A 36 16.04 -23.70 -19.29
N SER A 37 16.45 -23.01 -20.35
CA SER A 37 17.81 -22.43 -20.40
C SER A 37 17.97 -21.03 -19.79
N THR A 38 16.93 -20.41 -19.26
CA THR A 38 17.00 -19.03 -18.73
C THR A 38 16.72 -18.89 -17.22
N GLU A 39 16.80 -19.99 -16.45
CA GLU A 39 16.55 -19.94 -14.98
C GLU A 39 17.59 -19.18 -14.16
N ALA A 40 18.72 -18.81 -14.70
CA ALA A 40 19.87 -18.33 -13.93
C ALA A 40 19.96 -16.79 -13.74
N ALA A 41 19.10 -15.99 -14.34
CA ALA A 41 19.35 -14.53 -14.43
C ALA A 41 18.28 -13.58 -13.85
N ILE A 42 17.15 -14.07 -13.31
CA ILE A 42 16.08 -13.14 -12.88
C ILE A 42 15.66 -13.40 -11.43
N THR A 43 16.47 -12.91 -10.49
CA THR A 43 16.04 -12.51 -9.15
C THR A 43 15.78 -11.00 -9.17
N GLY A 44 14.64 -10.60 -9.70
CA GLY A 44 14.22 -9.19 -9.76
C GLY A 44 12.71 -9.11 -9.95
N GLU A 45 12.06 -8.54 -8.98
CA GLU A 45 10.64 -8.32 -8.86
C GLU A 45 10.10 -7.43 -9.98
N THR A 46 9.37 -7.96 -10.96
CA THR A 46 8.56 -7.13 -11.85
C THR A 46 7.25 -7.80 -12.20
N ASN A 47 6.16 -7.25 -11.65
CA ASN A 47 4.78 -7.70 -11.84
C ASN A 47 4.13 -7.25 -13.18
N ASN A 48 4.88 -6.75 -14.16
CA ASN A 48 4.38 -6.27 -15.45
C ASN A 48 5.13 -6.89 -16.63
N VAL A 49 5.40 -8.19 -16.58
CA VAL A 49 6.09 -8.87 -17.68
C VAL A 49 5.10 -9.18 -18.78
N LEU A 50 5.44 -8.70 -19.93
CA LEU A 50 4.89 -8.76 -21.27
C LEU A 50 4.07 -9.97 -21.66
N PRO A 51 3.06 -9.73 -22.55
CA PRO A 51 2.17 -10.76 -23.12
C PRO A 51 2.88 -11.89 -23.88
N LEU A 52 4.15 -11.73 -24.22
CA LEU A 52 4.93 -12.70 -24.99
C LEU A 52 5.54 -13.84 -24.16
N HIS A 53 5.57 -13.72 -22.83
CA HIS A 53 6.14 -14.75 -21.97
C HIS A 53 5.04 -15.63 -21.36
N PHE A 54 4.56 -16.60 -22.12
CA PHE A 54 4.01 -17.84 -21.56
C PHE A 54 5.20 -18.77 -21.20
N SER A 55 6.15 -18.27 -20.41
CA SER A 55 7.13 -19.11 -19.73
C SER A 55 6.43 -20.03 -18.73
N ALA A 56 7.05 -21.12 -18.31
CA ALA A 56 6.43 -22.05 -17.35
C ALA A 56 5.90 -21.31 -16.10
N ARG A 57 6.63 -20.38 -15.54
CA ARG A 57 6.20 -19.51 -14.42
C ARG A 57 5.06 -18.57 -14.78
N GLY A 58 5.09 -17.98 -15.97
CA GLY A 58 4.02 -17.11 -16.47
C GLY A 58 2.70 -17.87 -16.67
N VAL A 59 2.75 -19.09 -17.19
CA VAL A 59 1.59 -19.97 -17.33
C VAL A 59 1.02 -20.34 -15.96
N ASP A 60 1.85 -20.67 -14.96
CA ASP A 60 1.40 -20.97 -13.61
C ASP A 60 0.73 -19.78 -12.93
N ALA A 61 1.27 -18.57 -13.11
CA ALA A 61 0.66 -17.34 -12.61
C ALA A 61 -0.70 -17.06 -13.27
N GLN A 62 -0.82 -17.24 -14.58
CA GLN A 62 -2.08 -17.10 -15.31
C GLN A 62 -3.10 -18.17 -14.88
N GLN A 63 -2.66 -19.40 -14.67
CA GLN A 63 -3.51 -20.48 -14.18
C GLN A 63 -4.03 -20.19 -12.76
N ALA A 64 -3.18 -19.70 -11.87
CA ALA A 64 -3.56 -19.30 -10.53
C ALA A 64 -4.58 -18.14 -10.54
N MET A 65 -4.37 -17.15 -11.42
CA MET A 65 -5.30 -16.02 -11.61
C MET A 65 -6.67 -16.50 -12.11
N LEU A 66 -6.73 -17.32 -13.16
CA LEU A 66 -7.98 -17.82 -13.72
C LEU A 66 -8.72 -18.74 -12.74
N ASN A 67 -8.01 -19.62 -12.01
CA ASN A 67 -8.61 -20.45 -10.96
C ASN A 67 -9.21 -19.59 -9.83
N ASN A 68 -8.56 -18.51 -9.44
CA ASN A 68 -9.09 -17.59 -8.45
C ASN A 68 -10.40 -16.92 -8.93
N GLU A 69 -10.45 -16.49 -10.20
CA GLU A 69 -11.68 -15.91 -10.77
C GLU A 69 -12.79 -16.98 -10.89
N LEU A 70 -12.45 -18.21 -11.30
CA LEU A 70 -13.41 -19.31 -11.37
C LEU A 70 -14.07 -19.56 -10.01
N ARG A 71 -13.29 -19.58 -8.93
CA ARG A 71 -13.82 -19.75 -7.56
C ARG A 71 -14.72 -18.61 -7.12
N LYS A 72 -14.35 -17.36 -7.45
CA LYS A 72 -15.21 -16.20 -7.17
C LYS A 72 -16.54 -16.30 -7.90
N ILE A 73 -16.54 -16.71 -9.17
CA ILE A 73 -17.76 -16.88 -9.97
C ILE A 73 -18.61 -18.00 -9.43
N THR A 74 -18.02 -19.19 -9.11
CA THR A 74 -18.76 -20.32 -8.54
C THR A 74 -19.44 -19.98 -7.22
N ARG A 75 -18.88 -19.06 -6.42
CA ARG A 75 -19.44 -18.60 -5.14
C ARG A 75 -20.18 -17.28 -5.26
N LEU A 76 -20.15 -16.62 -6.40
CA LEU A 76 -20.57 -15.22 -6.59
C LEU A 76 -19.97 -14.29 -5.53
N GLU A 77 -18.69 -14.54 -5.21
CA GLU A 77 -17.96 -13.88 -4.12
C GLU A 77 -17.33 -12.58 -4.61
N MET A 78 -17.70 -11.48 -3.97
CA MET A 78 -17.02 -10.20 -4.10
C MET A 78 -16.00 -10.02 -2.99
N VAL A 79 -14.73 -9.84 -3.36
CA VAL A 79 -13.64 -9.57 -2.42
C VAL A 79 -13.33 -8.07 -2.41
N LEU A 80 -13.63 -7.40 -1.30
CA LEU A 80 -13.29 -6.00 -1.04
C LEU A 80 -11.98 -5.94 -0.26
N ALA A 81 -10.88 -5.58 -0.91
CA ALA A 81 -9.59 -5.41 -0.25
C ALA A 81 -9.55 -4.09 0.55
N ILE A 82 -9.18 -4.16 1.82
CA ILE A 82 -9.04 -3.00 2.70
C ILE A 82 -7.56 -2.70 2.88
N VAL A 83 -7.14 -1.55 2.38
CA VAL A 83 -5.74 -1.12 2.30
C VAL A 83 -5.57 0.20 3.03
N GLY A 84 -4.44 0.40 3.66
CA GLY A 84 -4.14 1.67 4.32
C GLY A 84 -2.81 1.60 5.06
N THR A 85 -2.29 2.75 5.44
CA THR A 85 -1.06 2.87 6.20
C THR A 85 -1.18 2.24 7.59
N MET A 86 -0.04 2.02 8.22
CA MET A 86 0.00 1.62 9.63
C MET A 86 -0.72 2.68 10.48
N LYS A 87 -1.58 2.24 11.40
CA LYS A 87 -2.41 3.10 12.29
C LYS A 87 -3.48 3.96 11.58
N ALA A 88 -3.74 3.76 10.28
CA ALA A 88 -4.87 4.40 9.62
C ALA A 88 -6.25 3.93 10.17
N GLY A 89 -6.27 2.84 10.91
CA GLY A 89 -7.48 2.29 11.52
C GLY A 89 -8.16 1.22 10.66
N LYS A 90 -7.42 0.46 9.84
CA LYS A 90 -7.96 -0.65 9.03
C LYS A 90 -8.80 -1.64 9.84
N SER A 91 -8.23 -2.22 10.89
CA SER A 91 -8.93 -3.22 11.72
C SER A 91 -10.14 -2.62 12.42
N THR A 92 -10.06 -1.36 12.89
CA THR A 92 -11.21 -0.65 13.47
C THR A 92 -12.30 -0.41 12.42
N THR A 93 -11.92 -0.07 11.19
CA THR A 93 -12.85 0.08 10.06
C THR A 93 -13.54 -1.24 9.73
N ILE A 94 -12.79 -2.35 9.70
CA ILE A 94 -13.35 -3.68 9.46
C ILE A 94 -14.36 -4.05 10.57
N ASN A 95 -13.99 -3.85 11.83
CA ASN A 95 -14.89 -4.09 12.96
C ASN A 95 -16.16 -3.21 12.90
N ALA A 96 -16.03 -1.94 12.46
CA ALA A 96 -17.16 -1.05 12.25
C ALA A 96 -18.07 -1.51 11.09
N ILE A 97 -17.49 -2.02 9.99
CA ILE A 97 -18.26 -2.59 8.85
C ILE A 97 -18.97 -3.87 9.26
N VAL A 98 -18.28 -4.78 9.94
CA VAL A 98 -18.87 -6.05 10.42
C VAL A 98 -19.92 -5.80 11.48
N GLY A 99 -19.75 -4.77 12.30
CA GLY A 99 -20.64 -4.41 13.42
C GLY A 99 -20.31 -5.11 14.73
N THR A 100 -19.30 -5.99 14.74
CA THR A 100 -18.78 -6.69 15.93
C THR A 100 -17.25 -6.76 15.88
N GLU A 101 -16.62 -7.07 17.02
CA GLU A 101 -15.17 -7.20 17.09
C GLU A 101 -14.74 -8.56 16.53
N VAL A 102 -14.07 -8.54 15.39
CA VAL A 102 -13.49 -9.73 14.73
C VAL A 102 -11.99 -9.63 14.61
N LEU A 103 -11.44 -8.41 14.55
CA LEU A 103 -10.01 -8.14 14.51
C LEU A 103 -9.58 -7.36 15.76
N PRO A 104 -8.38 -7.63 16.28
CA PRO A 104 -7.87 -6.92 17.44
C PRO A 104 -7.68 -5.42 17.15
N ASN A 105 -8.18 -4.58 18.06
CA ASN A 105 -8.03 -3.12 17.98
C ASN A 105 -6.92 -2.67 18.94
N ARG A 106 -5.69 -2.50 18.47
CA ARG A 106 -4.54 -2.07 19.29
C ARG A 106 -3.58 -1.16 18.52
N ASN A 107 -2.77 -0.40 19.27
CA ASN A 107 -1.77 0.55 18.76
C ASN A 107 -0.49 -0.10 18.19
N ARG A 108 -0.37 -1.44 18.19
CA ARG A 108 0.79 -2.16 17.63
C ARG A 108 0.46 -2.75 16.26
N PRO A 109 1.44 -2.92 15.34
CA PRO A 109 1.22 -3.58 14.06
C PRO A 109 0.66 -4.99 14.30
N MET A 110 -0.44 -5.36 13.64
CA MET A 110 -1.20 -6.54 14.01
C MET A 110 -1.55 -7.45 12.83
N THR A 111 -1.21 -7.10 11.58
CA THR A 111 -1.59 -7.91 10.42
C THR A 111 -0.33 -8.40 9.70
N ALA A 112 0.25 -9.52 10.19
CA ALA A 112 1.39 -10.15 9.54
C ALA A 112 0.98 -10.94 8.29
N LEU A 113 -0.19 -11.58 8.33
CA LEU A 113 -0.76 -12.32 7.21
C LEU A 113 -2.09 -11.69 6.80
N PRO A 114 -2.39 -11.62 5.48
CA PRO A 114 -3.73 -11.24 5.02
C PRO A 114 -4.78 -12.15 5.65
N THR A 115 -5.93 -11.59 5.97
CA THR A 115 -7.05 -12.35 6.56
C THR A 115 -8.33 -12.04 5.82
N LEU A 116 -9.09 -13.08 5.45
CA LEU A 116 -10.42 -12.94 4.87
C LEU A 116 -11.47 -12.88 5.98
N ILE A 117 -12.38 -11.92 5.90
CA ILE A 117 -13.55 -11.82 6.77
C ILE A 117 -14.79 -11.96 5.87
N ARG A 118 -15.46 -13.07 5.97
CA ARG A 118 -16.57 -13.47 5.10
C ARG A 118 -17.91 -13.27 5.79
N HIS A 119 -18.82 -12.57 5.12
CA HIS A 119 -20.21 -12.49 5.56
C HIS A 119 -20.88 -13.86 5.40
N THR A 120 -21.27 -14.45 6.52
CA THR A 120 -21.98 -15.75 6.57
C THR A 120 -23.29 -15.57 7.34
N PRO A 121 -24.43 -15.49 6.63
CA PRO A 121 -25.74 -15.32 7.29
C PRO A 121 -26.00 -16.38 8.35
N GLY A 122 -26.47 -15.96 9.52
CA GLY A 122 -26.73 -16.83 10.66
C GLY A 122 -25.51 -17.16 11.54
N GLN A 123 -24.28 -16.90 11.10
CA GLN A 123 -23.06 -17.12 11.88
C GLN A 123 -22.80 -15.93 12.82
N LYS A 124 -23.50 -15.87 13.96
CA LYS A 124 -23.41 -14.73 14.90
C LYS A 124 -22.09 -14.64 15.63
N GLU A 125 -21.53 -15.78 16.02
CA GLU A 125 -20.23 -15.86 16.68
C GLU A 125 -19.13 -16.08 15.63
N PRO A 126 -18.07 -15.26 15.61
CA PRO A 126 -17.02 -15.39 14.59
C PRO A 126 -16.26 -16.72 14.74
N VAL A 127 -15.98 -17.36 13.59
CA VAL A 127 -15.21 -18.61 13.51
C VAL A 127 -14.05 -18.40 12.57
N LEU A 128 -12.82 -18.63 13.04
CA LEU A 128 -11.63 -18.60 12.20
C LEU A 128 -11.26 -20.01 11.74
N HIS A 129 -11.07 -20.14 10.44
CA HIS A 129 -10.56 -21.35 9.79
C HIS A 129 -9.19 -21.06 9.21
N PHE A 130 -8.18 -21.84 9.63
CA PHE A 130 -6.81 -21.75 9.11
C PHE A 130 -6.39 -23.09 8.52
N SER A 131 -6.89 -23.41 7.32
CA SER A 131 -6.72 -24.73 6.70
C SER A 131 -5.26 -25.03 6.34
N HIS A 132 -4.47 -24.03 5.94
CA HIS A 132 -3.08 -24.17 5.51
C HIS A 132 -2.09 -23.79 6.62
N ALA A 133 -2.17 -24.48 7.76
CA ALA A 133 -1.30 -24.23 8.92
C ALA A 133 0.05 -25.00 8.85
N SER A 134 0.21 -25.97 7.93
CA SER A 134 1.41 -26.82 7.85
C SER A 134 2.74 -26.04 7.75
N PRO A 135 2.87 -24.95 6.95
CA PRO A 135 4.10 -24.16 6.92
C PRO A 135 4.42 -23.48 8.27
N ILE A 136 3.39 -23.14 9.05
CA ILE A 136 3.56 -22.59 10.41
C ILE A 136 4.04 -23.70 11.37
N ASP A 137 3.52 -24.92 11.23
CA ASP A 137 3.98 -26.05 12.04
C ASP A 137 5.46 -26.36 11.76
N GLU A 138 5.90 -26.32 10.50
CA GLU A 138 7.31 -26.46 10.11
C GLU A 138 8.16 -25.32 10.68
N LEU A 139 7.67 -24.07 10.62
CA LEU A 139 8.33 -22.93 11.24
C LEU A 139 8.49 -23.11 12.74
N ILE A 140 7.45 -23.57 13.47
CA ILE A 140 7.51 -23.84 14.90
C ILE A 140 8.61 -24.85 15.23
N GLN A 141 8.76 -25.90 14.43
CA GLN A 141 9.84 -26.90 14.60
C GLN A 141 11.23 -26.29 14.37
N LEU A 142 11.38 -25.41 13.40
CA LEU A 142 12.64 -24.69 13.16
C LEU A 142 12.97 -23.74 14.31
N LEU A 143 11.98 -22.96 14.77
CA LEU A 143 12.14 -22.06 15.90
C LEU A 143 12.44 -22.80 17.20
N GLN A 144 11.83 -23.96 17.44
CA GLN A 144 12.14 -24.83 18.60
C GLN A 144 13.61 -25.19 18.64
N LYS A 145 14.20 -25.61 17.50
CA LYS A 145 15.61 -25.93 17.41
C LYS A 145 16.52 -24.75 17.70
N GLN A 146 16.18 -23.58 17.15
CA GLN A 146 16.95 -22.34 17.33
C GLN A 146 16.89 -21.83 18.78
N LEU A 147 15.72 -21.94 19.43
CA LEU A 147 15.53 -21.52 20.82
C LEU A 147 16.35 -22.33 21.83
N CYS A 148 16.67 -23.61 21.53
CA CYS A 148 17.52 -24.42 22.38
C CYS A 148 18.95 -23.86 22.52
N ASP A 149 19.44 -23.18 21.50
CA ASP A 149 20.80 -22.63 21.43
C ASP A 149 20.86 -21.12 21.72
N TYR A 150 19.70 -20.46 21.95
CA TYR A 150 19.64 -18.99 22.08
C TYR A 150 19.45 -18.53 23.52
N ASP A 151 20.18 -17.46 23.89
CA ASP A 151 20.08 -16.84 25.21
C ASP A 151 18.79 -16.07 25.37
N ARG A 152 17.88 -16.54 26.24
CA ARG A 152 16.60 -15.89 26.54
C ARG A 152 16.74 -14.44 27.01
N GLY A 153 17.83 -14.10 27.71
CA GLY A 153 18.08 -12.72 28.15
C GLY A 153 18.30 -11.76 26.99
N LYS A 154 19.01 -12.20 25.96
CA LYS A 154 19.21 -11.42 24.72
C LYS A 154 17.93 -11.31 23.89
N LEU A 155 17.10 -12.34 23.88
CA LEU A 155 15.80 -12.31 23.19
C LEU A 155 14.85 -11.30 23.85
N ALA A 156 14.81 -11.29 25.20
CA ALA A 156 13.99 -10.34 25.95
C ALA A 156 14.41 -8.87 25.77
N GLN A 157 15.71 -8.63 25.51
CA GLN A 157 16.20 -7.28 25.19
C GLN A 157 15.85 -6.84 23.77
N ARG A 158 15.74 -7.77 22.82
CA ARG A 158 15.40 -7.48 21.41
C ARG A 158 13.89 -7.38 21.17
N LEU A 159 13.13 -8.19 21.88
CA LEU A 159 11.68 -8.26 21.76
C LEU A 159 11.06 -7.85 23.09
N GLU A 160 10.10 -6.91 23.04
CA GLU A 160 9.25 -6.67 24.20
C GLU A 160 8.37 -7.90 24.42
N ILE A 161 8.82 -8.81 25.32
CA ILE A 161 8.12 -10.05 25.63
C ILE A 161 6.99 -9.74 26.61
N ASP A 162 5.76 -9.79 26.10
CA ASP A 162 4.55 -9.71 26.92
C ASP A 162 4.10 -11.14 27.37
N LYS A 163 2.98 -11.20 28.10
CA LYS A 163 2.43 -12.47 28.60
C LYS A 163 2.07 -13.43 27.46
N ASP A 164 1.51 -12.92 26.36
CA ASP A 164 1.08 -13.75 25.24
C ASP A 164 2.29 -14.31 24.47
N MET A 165 3.34 -13.50 24.28
CA MET A 165 4.61 -13.95 23.69
C MET A 165 5.26 -15.04 24.57
N ASN A 166 5.22 -14.92 25.90
CA ASN A 166 5.71 -15.97 26.79
C ASN A 166 4.93 -17.27 26.60
N THR A 167 3.60 -17.20 26.52
CA THR A 167 2.76 -18.37 26.26
C THR A 167 3.08 -19.01 24.91
N LEU A 168 3.32 -18.20 23.88
CA LEU A 168 3.74 -18.68 22.56
C LEU A 168 5.11 -19.38 22.63
N LEU A 169 6.09 -18.81 23.33
CA LEU A 169 7.41 -19.44 23.52
C LEU A 169 7.30 -20.80 24.21
N GLU A 170 6.46 -20.93 25.24
CA GLU A 170 6.21 -22.21 25.91
C GLU A 170 5.59 -23.25 24.97
N ARG A 171 4.68 -22.85 24.09
CA ARG A 171 4.08 -23.74 23.08
C ARG A 171 5.10 -24.18 22.03
N ILE A 172 5.96 -23.26 21.57
CA ILE A 172 7.05 -23.58 20.64
C ILE A 172 8.04 -24.60 21.29
N GLU A 173 8.41 -24.39 22.54
CA GLU A 173 9.31 -25.32 23.27
C GLU A 173 8.73 -26.73 23.41
N LYS A 174 7.40 -26.82 23.58
CA LYS A 174 6.69 -28.10 23.60
C LYS A 174 6.49 -28.71 22.20
N GLY A 175 6.74 -27.96 21.14
CA GLY A 175 6.49 -28.38 19.76
C GLY A 175 5.01 -28.57 19.46
N GLU A 176 4.12 -27.77 20.09
CA GLU A 176 2.68 -27.87 19.89
C GLU A 176 2.31 -27.33 18.48
N ALA A 177 1.51 -28.13 17.74
CA ALA A 177 1.02 -27.74 16.43
C ALA A 177 0.08 -26.51 16.51
N PHE A 178 0.02 -25.74 15.43
CA PHE A 178 -0.84 -24.57 15.35
C PHE A 178 -2.31 -24.98 15.18
N GLU A 179 -3.18 -24.42 16.00
CA GLU A 179 -4.62 -24.75 15.93
C GLU A 179 -5.25 -24.21 14.66
N LYS A 180 -6.09 -25.05 14.00
CA LYS A 180 -6.70 -24.71 12.70
C LYS A 180 -8.07 -24.07 12.81
N HIS A 181 -8.71 -24.14 13.97
CA HIS A 181 -10.08 -23.65 14.20
C HIS A 181 -10.16 -22.90 15.53
N HIS A 182 -10.72 -21.68 15.46
CA HIS A 182 -10.93 -20.87 16.65
C HIS A 182 -12.35 -20.33 16.64
N LEU A 183 -13.08 -20.49 17.75
CA LEU A 183 -14.45 -20.02 17.93
C LEU A 183 -14.47 -18.83 18.89
N GLY A 184 -15.11 -17.75 18.49
CA GLY A 184 -15.27 -16.52 19.28
C GLY A 184 -14.13 -15.52 19.11
N ALA A 185 -14.39 -14.27 19.45
CA ALA A 185 -13.48 -13.15 19.22
C ALA A 185 -12.14 -13.30 19.97
N GLN A 186 -12.12 -13.77 21.22
CA GLN A 186 -10.90 -13.87 22.02
C GLN A 186 -9.93 -14.96 21.51
N PRO A 187 -10.34 -16.20 21.19
CA PRO A 187 -9.45 -17.20 20.58
C PRO A 187 -8.92 -16.75 19.21
N ILE A 188 -9.74 -16.10 18.40
CA ILE A 188 -9.33 -15.52 17.10
C ILE A 188 -8.26 -14.46 17.32
N PHE A 189 -8.47 -13.57 18.29
CA PHE A 189 -7.49 -12.56 18.68
C PHE A 189 -6.13 -13.18 19.04
N HIS A 190 -6.13 -14.22 19.90
CA HIS A 190 -4.88 -14.88 20.30
C HIS A 190 -4.21 -15.59 19.13
N CYS A 191 -4.97 -16.19 18.22
CA CYS A 191 -4.44 -16.82 17.00
C CYS A 191 -3.73 -15.79 16.12
N LEU A 192 -4.41 -14.70 15.75
CA LEU A 192 -3.83 -13.66 14.89
C LEU A 192 -2.63 -12.97 15.55
N LYS A 193 -2.69 -12.73 16.87
CA LYS A 193 -1.55 -12.21 17.64
C LYS A 193 -0.37 -13.17 17.61
N SER A 194 -0.60 -14.47 17.78
CA SER A 194 0.45 -15.50 17.75
C SER A 194 1.13 -15.53 16.38
N LEU A 195 0.39 -15.39 15.27
CA LEU A 195 0.98 -15.29 13.92
C LEU A 195 1.90 -14.06 13.79
N ASN A 196 1.49 -12.92 14.31
CA ASN A 196 2.32 -11.71 14.31
C ASN A 196 3.57 -11.87 15.18
N ASP A 197 3.43 -12.49 16.34
CA ASP A 197 4.55 -12.76 17.24
C ASP A 197 5.51 -13.79 16.67
N LEU A 198 5.02 -14.78 15.90
CA LEU A 198 5.87 -15.71 15.14
C LEU A 198 6.71 -14.99 14.08
N VAL A 199 6.15 -14.02 13.35
CA VAL A 199 6.92 -13.20 12.40
C VAL A 199 8.04 -12.44 13.12
N ARG A 200 7.73 -11.78 14.24
CA ARG A 200 8.73 -11.05 15.04
C ARG A 200 9.83 -11.96 15.58
N LEU A 201 9.43 -13.14 16.07
CA LEU A 201 10.35 -14.13 16.61
C LEU A 201 11.26 -14.69 15.52
N SER A 202 10.71 -15.02 14.35
CA SER A 202 11.46 -15.51 13.19
C SER A 202 12.55 -14.52 12.78
N GLN A 203 12.22 -13.22 12.70
CA GLN A 203 13.18 -12.16 12.41
C GLN A 203 14.29 -12.04 13.48
N ALA A 204 13.89 -12.11 14.75
CA ALA A 204 14.84 -11.99 15.84
C ALA A 204 15.85 -13.16 15.89
N LEU A 205 15.41 -14.35 15.47
CA LEU A 205 16.21 -15.58 15.42
C LEU A 205 16.87 -15.84 14.05
N GLY A 206 16.62 -15.00 13.04
CA GLY A 206 17.18 -15.15 11.69
C GLY A 206 16.60 -16.35 10.93
N VAL A 207 15.36 -16.75 11.25
CA VAL A 207 14.60 -17.79 10.54
C VAL A 207 13.66 -17.11 9.55
N GLU A 208 13.58 -17.60 8.32
CA GLU A 208 12.68 -17.03 7.32
C GLU A 208 11.24 -17.47 7.60
N PHE A 209 10.32 -16.48 7.65
CA PHE A 209 8.88 -16.75 7.77
C PHE A 209 8.31 -17.13 6.39
N PRO A 210 7.45 -18.17 6.26
CA PRO A 210 6.99 -18.70 4.97
C PRO A 210 5.91 -17.83 4.29
N PHE A 211 6.22 -16.55 4.02
CA PHE A 211 5.27 -15.62 3.39
C PHE A 211 4.81 -16.08 1.99
N SER A 212 5.69 -16.76 1.23
CA SER A 212 5.38 -17.25 -0.12
C SER A 212 4.23 -18.24 -0.14
N GLU A 213 4.05 -19.02 0.92
CA GLU A 213 2.97 -19.99 1.06
C GLU A 213 1.59 -19.36 1.25
N TYR A 214 1.54 -18.09 1.71
CA TYR A 214 0.32 -17.34 2.01
C TYR A 214 -0.02 -16.29 0.94
N THR A 215 0.53 -16.41 -0.23
CA THR A 215 0.17 -15.57 -1.39
C THR A 215 -1.16 -16.01 -2.00
N ALA A 216 -1.50 -17.30 -1.98
CA ALA A 216 -2.79 -17.81 -2.46
C ALA A 216 -3.92 -17.53 -1.46
N ILE A 217 -5.09 -17.07 -1.97
CA ILE A 217 -6.28 -16.77 -1.14
C ILE A 217 -6.75 -18.00 -0.34
N GLU A 218 -6.46 -19.20 -0.82
CA GLU A 218 -6.83 -20.49 -0.20
C GLU A 218 -6.05 -20.80 1.05
N HIS A 219 -4.87 -20.22 1.16
CA HIS A 219 -3.92 -20.52 2.20
C HIS A 219 -4.01 -19.54 3.37
N ILE A 220 -4.67 -18.39 3.17
CA ILE A 220 -4.81 -17.38 4.22
C ILE A 220 -5.95 -17.70 5.20
N PRO A 221 -5.88 -17.23 6.45
CA PRO A 221 -6.94 -17.41 7.42
C PRO A 221 -8.27 -16.82 6.96
N VAL A 222 -9.38 -17.49 7.26
CA VAL A 222 -10.73 -17.04 6.94
C VAL A 222 -11.56 -16.94 8.23
N ILE A 223 -12.11 -15.77 8.49
CA ILE A 223 -13.08 -15.55 9.59
C ILE A 223 -14.48 -15.51 8.97
N GLU A 224 -15.35 -16.39 9.41
CA GLU A 224 -16.75 -16.42 9.03
C GLU A 224 -17.61 -15.81 10.14
N VAL A 225 -18.42 -14.80 9.79
CA VAL A 225 -19.28 -14.10 10.73
C VAL A 225 -20.42 -13.40 9.98
N GLU A 226 -21.59 -13.28 10.59
CA GLU A 226 -22.68 -12.46 10.06
C GLU A 226 -22.36 -10.97 10.28
N PHE A 227 -22.31 -10.19 9.20
CA PHE A 227 -22.18 -8.74 9.33
C PHE A 227 -23.50 -8.16 9.81
N VAL A 228 -23.48 -7.49 10.97
CA VAL A 228 -24.68 -6.97 11.63
C VAL A 228 -25.51 -6.07 10.71
N HIS A 229 -24.82 -5.24 9.90
CA HIS A 229 -25.48 -4.35 8.94
C HIS A 229 -26.12 -5.07 7.75
N LEU A 230 -25.73 -6.32 7.46
CA LEU A 230 -26.27 -7.13 6.36
C LEU A 230 -27.26 -8.18 6.86
N ALA A 231 -27.49 -8.29 8.18
CA ALA A 231 -28.40 -9.27 8.77
C ALA A 231 -29.82 -9.08 8.23
N GLY A 232 -30.44 -10.17 7.80
CA GLY A 232 -31.81 -10.18 7.27
C GLY A 232 -31.93 -9.74 5.80
N LEU A 233 -30.81 -9.42 5.11
CA LEU A 233 -30.82 -9.24 3.67
C LEU A 233 -30.73 -10.60 2.95
N ASP A 234 -31.40 -10.69 1.79
CA ASP A 234 -31.45 -11.94 1.04
C ASP A 234 -30.06 -12.40 0.57
N ALA A 235 -29.68 -13.62 0.94
CA ALA A 235 -28.43 -14.28 0.55
C ALA A 235 -28.33 -14.61 -0.96
N HIS A 236 -29.35 -14.34 -1.75
CA HIS A 236 -29.40 -14.64 -3.19
C HIS A 236 -28.56 -13.69 -4.05
N LEU A 237 -28.00 -12.64 -3.46
CA LEU A 237 -27.27 -11.57 -4.18
C LEU A 237 -25.77 -11.82 -4.28
N GLY A 238 -25.26 -12.93 -3.75
CA GLY A 238 -23.82 -13.25 -3.74
C GLY A 238 -23.20 -13.11 -2.35
N GLN A 239 -21.89 -13.30 -2.26
CA GLN A 239 -21.14 -13.32 -1.00
C GLN A 239 -20.17 -12.12 -0.93
N LEU A 240 -20.22 -11.36 0.15
CA LEU A 240 -19.27 -10.29 0.44
C LEU A 240 -18.18 -10.81 1.37
N THR A 241 -16.93 -10.63 0.95
CA THR A 241 -15.74 -10.95 1.73
C THR A 241 -14.85 -9.71 1.81
N LEU A 242 -14.44 -9.33 3.03
CA LEU A 242 -13.43 -8.31 3.26
C LEU A 242 -12.07 -8.99 3.32
N LEU A 243 -11.07 -8.38 2.71
CA LEU A 243 -9.68 -8.82 2.79
C LEU A 243 -8.89 -7.78 3.59
N ASP A 244 -8.52 -8.12 4.82
CA ASP A 244 -7.57 -7.31 5.61
C ASP A 244 -6.16 -7.52 5.07
N THR A 245 -5.50 -6.44 4.69
CA THR A 245 -4.17 -6.48 4.12
C THR A 245 -3.12 -5.91 5.09
N PRO A 246 -1.90 -6.51 5.14
CA PRO A 246 -0.80 -5.89 5.87
C PRO A 246 -0.52 -4.49 5.34
N GLY A 247 -0.13 -3.58 6.22
CA GLY A 247 0.31 -2.24 5.79
C GLY A 247 1.68 -2.32 5.10
N PRO A 248 1.93 -1.59 4.01
CA PRO A 248 3.18 -1.65 3.25
C PRO A 248 4.42 -1.27 4.08
N ASN A 249 4.23 -0.52 5.16
CA ASN A 249 5.29 -0.08 6.06
C ASN A 249 5.31 -0.85 7.41
N GLU A 250 4.60 -1.96 7.50
CA GLU A 250 4.67 -2.81 8.68
C GLU A 250 6.00 -3.56 8.66
N ALA A 251 6.86 -3.26 9.61
CA ALA A 251 8.11 -3.97 9.91
C ALA A 251 9.27 -3.87 8.87
N GLY A 252 9.28 -2.88 7.95
CA GLY A 252 10.45 -2.67 7.06
C GLY A 252 10.76 -3.86 6.12
N GLN A 253 9.73 -4.62 5.72
CA GLN A 253 9.89 -5.84 4.92
C GLN A 253 9.50 -5.63 3.46
N PRO A 254 10.44 -5.80 2.51
CA PRO A 254 10.15 -5.73 1.06
C PRO A 254 9.08 -6.73 0.59
N HIS A 255 8.97 -7.87 1.26
CA HIS A 255 7.99 -8.93 0.95
C HIS A 255 6.53 -8.49 1.12
N LEU A 256 6.25 -7.53 2.03
CA LEU A 256 4.89 -7.04 2.27
C LEU A 256 4.35 -6.21 1.10
N GLN A 257 5.20 -5.45 0.42
CA GLN A 257 4.78 -4.69 -0.78
C GLN A 257 4.36 -5.63 -1.92
N LYS A 258 5.15 -6.70 -2.15
CA LYS A 258 4.82 -7.71 -3.14
C LYS A 258 3.52 -8.43 -2.81
N MET A 259 3.37 -8.87 -1.55
CA MET A 259 2.14 -9.51 -1.07
C MET A 259 0.93 -8.58 -1.24
N LEU A 260 1.05 -7.28 -0.90
CA LEU A 260 -0.01 -6.29 -1.10
C LEU A 260 -0.39 -6.19 -2.59
N SER A 261 0.58 -6.06 -3.49
CA SER A 261 0.33 -6.00 -4.94
C SER A 261 -0.40 -7.25 -5.44
N GLU A 262 0.01 -8.43 -5.01
CA GLU A 262 -0.64 -9.70 -5.35
C GLU A 262 -2.06 -9.78 -4.80
N GLN A 263 -2.31 -9.35 -3.57
CA GLN A 263 -3.64 -9.34 -2.97
C GLN A 263 -4.57 -8.34 -3.67
N LEU A 264 -4.06 -7.16 -4.03
CA LEU A 264 -4.83 -6.17 -4.79
C LEU A 264 -5.22 -6.69 -6.18
N SER A 265 -4.34 -7.43 -6.85
CA SER A 265 -4.64 -8.04 -8.15
C SER A 265 -5.77 -9.06 -8.08
N ARG A 266 -6.03 -9.63 -6.91
CA ARG A 266 -7.08 -10.64 -6.66
C ARG A 266 -8.39 -10.06 -6.16
N ALA A 267 -8.39 -8.81 -5.71
CA ALA A 267 -9.58 -8.13 -5.24
C ALA A 267 -10.60 -7.87 -6.39
N SER A 268 -11.87 -7.75 -6.02
CA SER A 268 -12.95 -7.30 -6.92
C SER A 268 -13.16 -5.79 -6.83
N ALA A 269 -12.83 -5.18 -5.68
CA ALA A 269 -12.78 -3.75 -5.43
C ALA A 269 -11.79 -3.45 -4.30
N VAL A 270 -11.37 -2.19 -4.18
CA VAL A 270 -10.42 -1.72 -3.17
C VAL A 270 -11.03 -0.59 -2.34
N LEU A 271 -10.92 -0.68 -1.03
CA LEU A 271 -11.23 0.39 -0.07
C LEU A 271 -9.94 0.89 0.58
N ALA A 272 -9.52 2.09 0.21
CA ALA A 272 -8.40 2.77 0.81
C ALA A 272 -8.80 3.43 2.13
N VAL A 273 -8.21 3.02 3.25
CA VAL A 273 -8.38 3.66 4.57
C VAL A 273 -7.25 4.65 4.78
N MET A 274 -7.58 5.92 4.79
CA MET A 274 -6.65 7.05 4.92
C MET A 274 -6.83 7.71 6.29
N ASP A 275 -5.72 8.08 6.92
CA ASP A 275 -5.75 8.80 8.20
C ASP A 275 -5.91 10.32 7.93
N TYR A 276 -7.02 10.91 8.38
CA TYR A 276 -7.28 12.34 8.23
C TYR A 276 -6.13 13.22 8.75
N THR A 277 -5.53 12.84 9.88
CA THR A 277 -4.43 13.58 10.50
C THR A 277 -3.13 13.50 9.72
N GLN A 278 -3.05 12.57 8.75
CA GLN A 278 -1.84 12.25 7.97
C GLN A 278 -2.06 12.27 6.45
N LEU A 279 -3.18 12.79 5.95
CA LEU A 279 -3.55 12.81 4.52
C LEU A 279 -2.48 13.40 3.58
N LYS A 280 -1.59 14.24 4.12
CA LYS A 280 -0.48 14.85 3.39
C LYS A 280 0.85 14.20 3.74
N SER A 281 0.86 13.07 4.46
CA SER A 281 2.06 12.34 4.82
C SER A 281 2.47 11.39 3.70
N ILE A 282 3.74 11.09 3.66
CA ILE A 282 4.38 10.26 2.62
C ILE A 282 4.08 8.78 2.81
N SER A 283 3.77 8.35 4.05
CA SER A 283 3.32 6.97 4.28
C SER A 283 2.03 6.65 3.51
N ASP A 284 1.16 7.66 3.30
CA ASP A 284 -0.02 7.54 2.45
C ASP A 284 0.33 7.49 0.96
N GLU A 285 1.47 8.03 0.54
CA GLU A 285 1.86 8.08 -0.87
C GLU A 285 2.25 6.70 -1.41
N GLU A 286 2.98 5.89 -0.65
CA GLU A 286 3.33 4.52 -1.05
C GLU A 286 2.08 3.64 -1.18
N VAL A 287 1.12 3.79 -0.26
CA VAL A 287 -0.18 3.10 -0.35
C VAL A 287 -0.96 3.60 -1.57
N ARG A 288 -0.97 4.90 -1.81
CA ARG A 288 -1.64 5.49 -2.99
C ARG A 288 -1.02 5.03 -4.31
N GLN A 289 0.29 4.89 -4.38
CA GLN A 289 0.98 4.36 -5.56
C GLN A 289 0.60 2.89 -5.80
N ALA A 290 0.64 2.05 -4.77
CA ALA A 290 0.21 0.65 -4.86
C ALA A 290 -1.28 0.53 -5.28
N ILE A 291 -2.15 1.37 -4.70
CA ILE A 291 -3.57 1.43 -5.04
C ILE A 291 -3.77 1.94 -6.47
N SER A 292 -3.04 2.98 -6.89
CA SER A 292 -3.16 3.54 -8.24
C SER A 292 -2.68 2.56 -9.31
N ALA A 293 -1.67 1.75 -9.01
CA ALA A 293 -1.22 0.68 -9.89
C ALA A 293 -2.28 -0.41 -10.06
N ALA A 294 -2.97 -0.79 -8.97
CA ALA A 294 -4.06 -1.77 -8.99
C ALA A 294 -5.38 -1.18 -9.52
N GLY A 295 -5.64 0.10 -9.27
CA GLY A 295 -6.93 0.78 -9.52
C GLY A 295 -7.30 0.96 -11.00
N LYS A 296 -6.41 0.68 -11.94
CA LYS A 296 -6.75 0.71 -13.38
C LYS A 296 -7.69 -0.42 -13.80
N SER A 297 -7.78 -1.47 -12.99
CA SER A 297 -8.55 -2.68 -13.30
C SER A 297 -9.73 -2.95 -12.37
N VAL A 298 -9.81 -2.31 -11.19
CA VAL A 298 -10.84 -2.56 -10.17
C VAL A 298 -11.41 -1.25 -9.59
N PRO A 299 -12.71 -1.21 -9.19
CA PRO A 299 -13.30 -0.05 -8.53
C PRO A 299 -12.57 0.33 -7.26
N LEU A 300 -12.35 1.64 -7.07
CA LEU A 300 -11.65 2.21 -5.94
C LEU A 300 -12.58 3.08 -5.10
N TYR A 301 -12.52 2.90 -3.79
CA TYR A 301 -13.21 3.69 -2.77
C TYR A 301 -12.20 4.20 -1.74
N ALA A 302 -12.46 5.34 -1.13
CA ALA A 302 -11.63 5.87 -0.05
C ALA A 302 -12.46 6.19 1.20
N LEU A 303 -11.92 5.82 2.35
CA LEU A 303 -12.48 6.11 3.65
C LEU A 303 -11.47 6.95 4.42
N VAL A 304 -11.84 8.20 4.70
CA VAL A 304 -10.99 9.15 5.43
C VAL A 304 -11.32 9.03 6.91
N ASN A 305 -10.55 8.19 7.59
CA ASN A 305 -10.75 7.85 8.98
C ASN A 305 -10.18 8.90 9.94
N LYS A 306 -10.61 8.89 11.20
CA LYS A 306 -10.27 9.85 12.26
C LYS A 306 -10.75 11.27 11.97
N PHE A 307 -11.87 11.39 11.28
CA PHE A 307 -12.44 12.69 10.97
C PHE A 307 -12.99 13.41 12.22
N ASP A 308 -13.24 12.68 13.30
CA ASP A 308 -13.51 13.19 14.65
C ASP A 308 -12.37 14.06 15.22
N GLN A 309 -11.16 13.96 14.71
CA GLN A 309 -9.99 14.72 15.16
C GLN A 309 -9.82 16.05 14.40
N LYS A 310 -10.81 16.47 13.61
CA LYS A 310 -10.74 17.75 12.91
C LYS A 310 -10.88 18.93 13.86
N ASP A 311 -10.08 19.97 13.62
CA ASP A 311 -10.16 21.26 14.31
C ASP A 311 -11.23 22.16 13.66
N ARG A 312 -11.66 23.22 14.40
CA ARG A 312 -12.66 24.19 13.90
C ARG A 312 -12.23 24.94 12.63
N ASN A 313 -10.93 25.02 12.35
CA ASN A 313 -10.36 25.68 11.16
C ASN A 313 -9.91 24.67 10.08
N SER A 314 -10.30 23.40 10.20
CA SER A 314 -9.91 22.33 9.28
C SER A 314 -10.84 22.28 8.07
N ASP A 315 -10.37 21.64 7.00
CA ASP A 315 -11.12 21.40 5.78
C ASP A 315 -12.46 20.70 6.07
N ASP A 316 -13.53 21.09 5.38
CA ASP A 316 -14.82 20.43 5.44
C ASP A 316 -14.85 19.15 4.59
N GLU A 317 -15.97 18.41 4.61
CA GLU A 317 -16.11 17.16 3.86
C GLU A 317 -15.94 17.35 2.35
N GLU A 318 -16.46 18.44 1.78
CA GLU A 318 -16.40 18.70 0.34
C GLU A 318 -14.98 19.06 -0.10
N GLN A 319 -14.30 19.87 0.70
CA GLN A 319 -12.90 20.24 0.46
C GLN A 319 -11.98 19.02 0.52
N ILE A 320 -12.20 18.10 1.47
CA ILE A 320 -11.46 16.85 1.57
C ILE A 320 -11.73 15.94 0.39
N ARG A 321 -12.99 15.77 -0.02
CA ARG A 321 -13.35 15.00 -1.20
C ARG A 321 -12.70 15.56 -2.47
N ALA A 322 -12.73 16.88 -2.64
CA ALA A 322 -12.08 17.54 -3.77
C ALA A 322 -10.56 17.39 -3.75
N MET A 323 -9.92 17.53 -2.58
CA MET A 323 -8.49 17.38 -2.43
C MET A 323 -8.03 15.94 -2.72
N ILE A 324 -8.73 14.94 -2.19
CA ILE A 324 -8.37 13.53 -2.42
C ILE A 324 -8.58 13.15 -3.88
N SER A 325 -9.75 13.47 -4.45
CA SER A 325 -10.06 13.15 -5.84
C SER A 325 -9.10 13.83 -6.82
N GLY A 326 -8.90 15.13 -6.68
CA GLY A 326 -8.10 15.92 -7.62
C GLY A 326 -6.59 15.80 -7.40
N THR A 327 -6.13 16.01 -6.15
CA THR A 327 -4.71 16.18 -5.86
C THR A 327 -4.04 14.87 -5.46
N LEU A 328 -4.64 14.10 -4.53
CA LEU A 328 -3.98 12.92 -3.98
C LEU A 328 -4.13 11.68 -4.85
N MET A 329 -5.30 11.48 -5.45
CA MET A 329 -5.59 10.31 -6.28
C MET A 329 -5.62 10.63 -7.79
N LYS A 330 -5.25 11.86 -8.17
CA LYS A 330 -5.06 12.30 -9.57
C LYS A 330 -6.24 11.92 -10.51
N GLY A 331 -7.47 11.99 -10.00
CA GLY A 331 -8.69 11.65 -10.75
C GLY A 331 -9.03 10.16 -10.84
N ASN A 332 -8.26 9.27 -10.20
CA ASN A 332 -8.53 7.83 -10.19
C ASN A 332 -9.75 7.45 -9.33
N ILE A 333 -10.28 8.37 -8.54
CA ILE A 333 -11.45 8.19 -7.69
C ILE A 333 -12.38 9.39 -7.80
N SER A 334 -13.69 9.15 -7.88
CA SER A 334 -14.68 10.23 -7.89
C SER A 334 -14.97 10.76 -6.48
N PRO A 335 -15.34 12.05 -6.31
CA PRO A 335 -15.69 12.60 -5.00
C PRO A 335 -16.79 11.82 -4.26
N GLY A 336 -17.74 11.23 -4.99
CA GLY A 336 -18.84 10.43 -4.44
C GLY A 336 -18.40 9.08 -3.84
N GLN A 337 -17.18 8.63 -4.13
CA GLN A 337 -16.59 7.39 -3.61
C GLN A 337 -15.65 7.64 -2.42
N ILE A 338 -15.63 8.86 -1.88
CA ILE A 338 -14.80 9.27 -0.76
C ILE A 338 -15.68 9.56 0.45
N TYR A 339 -15.40 8.90 1.58
CA TYR A 339 -16.21 8.95 2.79
C TYR A 339 -15.37 9.39 3.99
N PRO A 340 -15.49 10.66 4.44
CA PRO A 340 -14.94 11.10 5.74
C PRO A 340 -15.73 10.45 6.88
N VAL A 341 -15.04 9.79 7.84
CA VAL A 341 -15.69 9.05 8.93
C VAL A 341 -14.83 8.98 10.20
N SER A 342 -15.45 8.60 11.32
CA SER A 342 -14.76 8.09 12.50
C SER A 342 -15.08 6.60 12.68
N SER A 343 -14.15 5.74 12.25
CA SER A 343 -14.32 4.29 12.43
C SER A 343 -14.33 3.88 13.91
N MET A 344 -13.65 4.65 14.78
CA MET A 344 -13.63 4.39 16.22
C MET A 344 -15.00 4.65 16.86
N TRP A 345 -15.61 5.78 16.54
CA TRP A 345 -16.95 6.09 17.05
C TRP A 345 -17.99 5.09 16.54
N ALA A 346 -17.92 4.74 15.26
CA ALA A 346 -18.80 3.72 14.69
C ALA A 346 -18.62 2.35 15.37
N TYR A 347 -17.38 1.93 15.61
CA TYR A 347 -17.08 0.69 16.32
C TYR A 347 -17.63 0.70 17.75
N LEU A 348 -17.40 1.77 18.53
CA LEU A 348 -17.87 1.92 19.90
C LEU A 348 -19.40 1.94 19.97
N ALA A 349 -20.06 2.66 19.06
CA ALA A 349 -21.51 2.72 18.96
C ALA A 349 -22.12 1.33 18.67
N ASN A 350 -21.57 0.61 17.70
CA ASN A 350 -22.04 -0.75 17.36
C ASN A 350 -21.85 -1.72 18.52
N ARG A 351 -20.71 -1.66 19.20
CA ARG A 351 -20.40 -2.51 20.34
C ARG A 351 -21.36 -2.24 21.51
N ALA A 352 -21.63 -0.97 21.81
CA ALA A 352 -22.60 -0.60 22.84
C ALA A 352 -24.01 -1.09 22.49
N ARG A 353 -24.46 -0.92 21.23
CA ARG A 353 -25.74 -1.45 20.74
C ARG A 353 -25.83 -2.97 20.87
N TYR A 354 -24.77 -3.69 20.53
CA TYR A 354 -24.70 -5.14 20.64
C TYR A 354 -24.85 -5.60 22.09
N GLU A 355 -24.10 -5.02 23.02
CA GLU A 355 -24.14 -5.35 24.44
C GLU A 355 -25.55 -5.05 25.06
N LEU A 356 -26.11 -3.89 24.75
CA LEU A 356 -27.48 -3.54 25.18
C LEU A 356 -28.52 -4.47 24.59
N GLY A 357 -28.35 -4.90 23.34
CA GLY A 357 -29.31 -5.84 22.71
C GLY A 357 -29.20 -7.27 23.24
N SER A 358 -27.97 -7.74 23.53
CA SER A 358 -27.69 -9.12 23.93
C SER A 358 -27.76 -9.33 25.44
N HIS A 359 -27.29 -8.37 26.24
CA HIS A 359 -27.12 -8.49 27.69
C HIS A 359 -27.97 -7.49 28.48
N GLY A 360 -28.64 -6.55 27.80
CA GLY A 360 -29.46 -5.51 28.41
C GLY A 360 -28.70 -4.44 29.19
N ARG A 361 -27.37 -4.49 29.24
CA ARG A 361 -26.50 -3.54 29.93
C ARG A 361 -25.11 -3.56 29.34
N LEU A 362 -24.34 -2.51 29.60
CA LEU A 362 -22.89 -2.51 29.29
C LEU A 362 -22.13 -3.33 30.35
N PRO A 363 -20.98 -3.95 29.96
CA PRO A 363 -20.09 -4.59 30.91
C PRO A 363 -19.39 -3.58 31.83
N ASP A 364 -18.75 -4.05 32.90
CA ASP A 364 -18.03 -3.18 33.83
C ASP A 364 -16.88 -2.46 33.10
N HIS A 365 -16.86 -1.14 33.24
CA HIS A 365 -15.85 -0.28 32.64
C HIS A 365 -14.43 -0.50 33.18
N GLN A 366 -14.28 -1.12 34.36
CA GLN A 366 -12.96 -1.48 34.92
C GLN A 366 -12.44 -2.79 34.32
N GLU A 367 -13.31 -3.71 33.96
CA GLU A 367 -12.95 -4.97 33.33
C GLU A 367 -12.79 -4.84 31.82
N GLN A 368 -13.57 -3.93 31.19
CA GLN A 368 -13.62 -3.72 29.76
C GLN A 368 -13.30 -2.26 29.38
N PRO A 369 -12.01 -1.94 29.06
CA PRO A 369 -11.56 -0.55 28.81
C PRO A 369 -12.34 0.17 27.69
N TRP A 370 -12.86 -0.55 26.69
CA TRP A 370 -13.63 0.05 25.61
C TRP A 370 -14.91 0.76 26.09
N VAL A 371 -15.45 0.37 27.25
CA VAL A 371 -16.63 1.03 27.84
C VAL A 371 -16.25 2.45 28.32
N GLN A 372 -15.03 2.63 28.79
CA GLN A 372 -14.51 3.98 29.11
C GLN A 372 -14.37 4.81 27.84
N ASP A 373 -13.79 4.22 26.78
CA ASP A 373 -13.63 4.90 25.49
C ASP A 373 -15.00 5.30 24.91
N PHE A 374 -16.01 4.42 25.02
CA PHE A 374 -17.38 4.72 24.62
C PHE A 374 -17.97 5.86 25.46
N ALA A 375 -17.85 5.78 26.78
CA ALA A 375 -18.38 6.81 27.68
C ALA A 375 -17.74 8.18 27.43
N GLU A 376 -16.43 8.22 27.20
CA GLU A 376 -15.74 9.46 26.85
C GLU A 376 -16.19 10.03 25.51
N ALA A 377 -16.39 9.18 24.50
CA ALA A 377 -16.83 9.57 23.17
C ALA A 377 -18.29 10.02 23.14
N ALA A 378 -19.19 9.26 23.77
CA ALA A 378 -20.63 9.45 23.69
C ALA A 378 -21.19 10.43 24.76
N LEU A 379 -20.64 10.42 25.97
CA LEU A 379 -21.10 11.24 27.09
C LEU A 379 -20.15 12.39 27.44
N GLY A 380 -18.95 12.37 26.87
CA GLY A 380 -17.92 13.39 27.12
C GLY A 380 -17.03 13.06 28.31
N ARG A 381 -15.90 13.76 28.46
CA ARG A 381 -14.84 13.50 29.46
C ARG A 381 -15.28 13.59 30.94
N ARG A 382 -16.48 14.09 31.23
CA ARG A 382 -16.99 14.25 32.60
C ARG A 382 -18.06 13.23 32.97
N TRP A 383 -18.15 12.14 32.21
CA TRP A 383 -19.07 11.05 32.52
C TRP A 383 -18.84 10.47 33.92
N ARG A 384 -19.86 9.88 34.51
CA ARG A 384 -19.83 9.22 35.82
C ARG A 384 -20.33 7.79 35.67
N THR A 385 -19.89 6.91 36.56
CA THR A 385 -20.35 5.50 36.57
C THR A 385 -21.88 5.39 36.59
N ALA A 386 -22.56 6.28 37.30
CA ALA A 386 -24.04 6.30 37.35
C ALA A 386 -24.67 6.64 35.99
N ASP A 387 -23.99 7.32 35.09
CA ASP A 387 -24.50 7.62 33.74
C ASP A 387 -24.57 6.35 32.88
N LEU A 388 -23.79 5.30 33.22
CA LEU A 388 -23.80 4.00 32.53
C LEU A 388 -24.95 3.09 32.99
N ASP A 389 -25.63 3.41 34.09
CA ASP A 389 -26.78 2.66 34.60
C ASP A 389 -28.09 3.04 33.90
N ASP A 390 -28.15 4.19 33.24
CA ASP A 390 -29.31 4.65 32.47
C ASP A 390 -29.30 4.08 31.05
N ILE A 391 -29.92 2.92 30.88
CA ILE A 391 -29.92 2.14 29.63
C ILE A 391 -30.52 2.92 28.45
N ASP A 392 -31.59 3.71 28.68
CA ASP A 392 -32.24 4.46 27.60
C ASP A 392 -31.39 5.64 27.18
N HIS A 393 -30.71 6.29 28.12
CA HIS A 393 -29.72 7.34 27.85
C HIS A 393 -28.52 6.79 27.07
N ILE A 394 -27.99 5.64 27.46
CA ILE A 394 -26.85 4.99 26.76
C ILE A 394 -27.27 4.56 25.35
N ARG A 395 -28.47 4.00 25.16
CA ARG A 395 -28.94 3.64 23.81
C ARG A 395 -29.03 4.86 22.91
N HIS A 396 -29.63 5.93 23.41
CA HIS A 396 -29.73 7.17 22.66
C HIS A 396 -28.35 7.78 22.34
N SER A 397 -27.43 7.75 23.31
CA SER A 397 -26.07 8.25 23.12
C SER A 397 -25.27 7.39 22.12
N ALA A 398 -25.49 6.07 22.09
CA ALA A 398 -24.89 5.20 21.08
C ALA A 398 -25.43 5.49 19.67
N ASP A 399 -26.74 5.84 19.56
CA ASP A 399 -27.34 6.22 18.28
C ASP A 399 -26.78 7.56 17.78
N LEU A 400 -26.65 8.55 18.64
CA LEU A 400 -26.00 9.83 18.29
C LEU A 400 -24.54 9.65 17.91
N LEU A 401 -23.79 8.84 18.66
CA LEU A 401 -22.38 8.56 18.34
C LEU A 401 -22.22 7.89 16.98
N TRP A 402 -23.17 7.00 16.59
CA TRP A 402 -23.21 6.41 15.26
C TRP A 402 -23.47 7.45 14.18
N GLU A 403 -24.43 8.36 14.38
CA GLU A 403 -24.70 9.46 13.44
C GLU A 403 -23.48 10.36 13.28
N ASP A 404 -22.87 10.79 14.38
CA ASP A 404 -21.70 11.64 14.41
C ASP A 404 -20.46 10.98 13.80
N SER A 405 -20.40 9.65 13.77
CA SER A 405 -19.33 8.89 13.13
C SER A 405 -19.32 9.04 11.60
N LEU A 406 -20.42 9.48 10.98
CA LEU A 406 -20.66 9.55 9.53
C LEU A 406 -20.58 8.19 8.81
N PHE A 407 -20.54 7.10 9.55
CA PHE A 407 -20.29 5.76 9.01
C PHE A 407 -21.52 5.17 8.29
N GLU A 408 -22.70 5.74 8.48
CA GLU A 408 -23.93 5.35 7.78
C GLU A 408 -23.79 5.47 6.24
N GLN A 409 -23.06 6.50 5.75
CA GLN A 409 -22.87 6.69 4.32
C GLN A 409 -22.08 5.56 3.65
N PRO A 410 -20.88 5.17 4.12
CA PRO A 410 -20.17 4.03 3.55
C PRO A 410 -20.92 2.70 3.72
N ILE A 411 -21.66 2.49 4.82
CA ILE A 411 -22.50 1.29 4.95
C ILE A 411 -23.54 1.24 3.83
N ARG A 412 -24.30 2.31 3.60
CA ARG A 412 -25.34 2.34 2.56
C ARG A 412 -24.79 2.35 1.15
N LYS A 413 -23.85 3.27 0.85
CA LYS A 413 -23.40 3.52 -0.51
C LYS A 413 -22.28 2.59 -0.98
N LEU A 414 -21.56 1.96 -0.06
CA LEU A 414 -20.50 1.02 -0.39
C LEU A 414 -20.92 -0.41 0.01
N ILE A 415 -21.13 -0.69 1.30
CA ILE A 415 -21.29 -2.07 1.78
C ILE A 415 -22.59 -2.69 1.25
N TYR A 416 -23.75 -2.02 1.40
CA TYR A 416 -25.02 -2.51 0.85
C TYR A 416 -24.98 -2.59 -0.68
N ALA A 417 -24.47 -1.55 -1.34
CA ALA A 417 -24.39 -1.55 -2.79
C ALA A 417 -23.45 -2.65 -3.33
N THR A 418 -22.31 -2.88 -2.66
CA THR A 418 -21.39 -3.95 -3.06
C THR A 418 -21.94 -5.33 -2.73
N TYR A 419 -22.66 -5.50 -1.61
CA TYR A 419 -23.33 -6.76 -1.29
C TYR A 419 -24.48 -7.07 -2.26
N ALA A 420 -25.34 -6.10 -2.52
CA ALA A 420 -26.45 -6.22 -3.47
C ALA A 420 -25.96 -6.56 -4.90
N ASN A 421 -24.80 -6.05 -5.29
CA ASN A 421 -24.20 -6.25 -6.60
C ASN A 421 -22.97 -7.16 -6.56
N ALA A 422 -22.76 -7.97 -5.51
CA ALA A 422 -21.56 -8.77 -5.33
C ALA A 422 -21.30 -9.70 -6.52
N SER A 423 -22.36 -10.34 -7.05
CA SER A 423 -22.29 -11.17 -8.23
C SER A 423 -21.86 -10.41 -9.48
N LEU A 424 -22.37 -9.20 -9.71
CA LEU A 424 -22.00 -8.34 -10.83
C LEU A 424 -20.54 -7.88 -10.72
N TYR A 425 -20.07 -7.54 -9.52
CA TYR A 425 -18.65 -7.20 -9.30
C TYR A 425 -17.73 -8.40 -9.56
N ALA A 426 -18.13 -9.61 -9.13
CA ALA A 426 -17.39 -10.83 -9.42
C ALA A 426 -17.33 -11.10 -10.94
N LEU A 427 -18.46 -11.01 -11.63
CA LEU A 427 -18.57 -11.17 -13.09
C LEU A 427 -17.73 -10.12 -13.84
N ARG A 428 -17.77 -8.86 -13.41
CA ARG A 428 -16.97 -7.79 -14.02
C ARG A 428 -15.47 -8.04 -13.84
N SER A 429 -15.03 -8.47 -12.66
CA SER A 429 -13.63 -8.84 -12.41
C SER A 429 -13.18 -9.98 -13.31
N ALA A 430 -13.97 -11.06 -13.36
CA ALA A 430 -13.68 -12.22 -14.19
C ALA A 430 -13.63 -11.88 -15.67
N SER A 431 -14.63 -11.15 -16.20
CA SER A 431 -14.68 -10.78 -17.62
C SER A 431 -13.49 -9.91 -18.03
N HIS A 432 -13.05 -8.97 -17.16
CA HIS A 432 -11.88 -8.14 -17.45
C HIS A 432 -10.59 -8.95 -17.53
N LYS A 433 -10.34 -9.82 -16.55
CA LYS A 433 -9.14 -10.67 -16.50
C LYS A 433 -9.13 -11.71 -17.60
N LEU A 434 -10.29 -12.29 -17.90
CA LEU A 434 -10.44 -13.25 -18.99
C LEU A 434 -10.18 -12.62 -20.35
N LEU A 435 -10.66 -11.38 -20.56
CA LEU A 435 -10.41 -10.64 -21.80
C LEU A 435 -8.92 -10.35 -21.98
N ASN A 436 -8.24 -9.91 -20.92
CA ASN A 436 -6.80 -9.67 -20.96
C ASN A 436 -6.02 -10.97 -21.23
N TYR A 437 -6.38 -12.07 -20.56
CA TYR A 437 -5.80 -13.37 -20.84
C TYR A 437 -5.98 -13.78 -22.31
N ALA A 438 -7.21 -13.74 -22.81
CA ALA A 438 -7.53 -14.19 -24.16
C ALA A 438 -6.80 -13.36 -25.24
N GLN A 439 -6.69 -12.04 -25.03
CA GLN A 439 -5.93 -11.16 -25.91
C GLN A 439 -4.43 -11.51 -25.92
N ASN A 440 -3.84 -11.66 -24.75
CA ASN A 440 -2.41 -11.96 -24.60
C ASN A 440 -2.08 -13.36 -25.15
N ALA A 441 -2.91 -14.35 -24.84
CA ALA A 441 -2.76 -15.71 -25.36
C ALA A 441 -2.83 -15.73 -26.89
N ARG A 442 -3.79 -15.04 -27.47
CA ARG A 442 -3.94 -14.95 -28.91
C ARG A 442 -2.72 -14.29 -29.58
N GLU A 443 -2.24 -13.16 -29.05
CA GLU A 443 -1.07 -12.46 -29.60
C GLU A 443 0.17 -13.36 -29.58
N TYR A 444 0.41 -14.07 -28.48
CA TYR A 444 1.51 -15.02 -28.35
C TYR A 444 1.42 -16.21 -29.30
N LEU A 445 0.24 -16.84 -29.37
CA LEU A 445 0.02 -17.99 -30.19
C LEU A 445 0.09 -17.65 -31.70
N ASP A 446 -0.47 -16.50 -32.09
CA ASP A 446 -0.37 -16.01 -33.48
C ASP A 446 1.11 -15.79 -33.87
N PHE A 447 1.91 -15.22 -32.96
CA PHE A 447 3.33 -15.02 -33.22
C PHE A 447 4.06 -16.36 -33.43
N ARG A 448 3.84 -17.34 -32.55
CA ARG A 448 4.45 -18.67 -32.68
C ARG A 448 3.99 -19.40 -33.97
N TYR A 449 2.69 -19.36 -34.28
CA TYR A 449 2.17 -19.93 -35.49
C TYR A 449 2.79 -19.32 -36.75
N GLN A 450 2.93 -18.00 -36.79
CA GLN A 450 3.56 -17.29 -37.90
C GLN A 450 5.03 -17.67 -38.04
N GLY A 451 5.78 -17.82 -36.94
CA GLY A 451 7.16 -18.29 -36.92
C GLY A 451 7.32 -19.68 -37.59
N LEU A 452 6.33 -20.55 -37.43
CA LEU A 452 6.32 -21.89 -38.09
C LEU A 452 5.89 -21.85 -39.55
N THR A 453 5.22 -20.82 -40.04
CA THR A 453 4.65 -20.73 -41.39
C THR A 453 5.39 -19.79 -42.34
N VAL A 454 6.18 -18.86 -41.82
CA VAL A 454 7.02 -17.92 -42.60
C VAL A 454 8.13 -18.67 -43.31
N ALA A 455 8.63 -18.15 -44.42
CA ALA A 455 9.73 -18.77 -45.17
C ALA A 455 10.99 -18.93 -44.30
N PHE A 456 11.75 -20.03 -44.49
CA PHE A 456 12.89 -20.39 -43.67
C PHE A 456 13.98 -19.29 -43.67
N GLU A 457 14.32 -18.80 -44.87
CA GLU A 457 15.31 -17.74 -45.04
C GLU A 457 14.87 -16.41 -44.38
N ALA A 458 13.57 -16.13 -44.39
CA ALA A 458 13.03 -14.94 -43.70
C ALA A 458 13.10 -15.10 -42.19
N LEU A 459 12.95 -16.33 -41.67
CA LEU A 459 13.09 -16.61 -40.24
C LEU A 459 14.52 -16.42 -39.75
N GLU A 460 15.51 -16.99 -40.45
CA GLU A 460 16.94 -16.79 -40.14
C GLU A 460 17.35 -15.33 -40.22
N LEU A 461 16.90 -14.61 -41.26
CA LEU A 461 17.19 -13.17 -41.39
C LEU A 461 16.60 -12.34 -40.24
N ASN A 462 15.42 -12.70 -39.75
CA ASN A 462 14.82 -11.95 -38.60
C ASN A 462 15.49 -12.27 -37.30
N ILE A 463 15.95 -13.48 -37.07
CA ILE A 463 16.78 -13.81 -35.89
C ILE A 463 18.05 -12.95 -35.90
N ALA A 464 18.76 -12.88 -37.05
CA ALA A 464 19.95 -12.03 -37.18
C ALA A 464 19.64 -10.53 -36.95
N ARG A 465 18.52 -10.02 -37.49
CA ARG A 465 18.07 -8.63 -37.29
C ARG A 465 17.72 -8.32 -35.86
N LEU A 466 17.07 -9.25 -35.13
CA LEU A 466 16.81 -9.08 -33.71
C LEU A 466 18.11 -9.03 -32.88
N GLU A 467 19.16 -9.78 -33.29
CA GLU A 467 20.48 -9.67 -32.68
C GLU A 467 21.10 -8.28 -32.90
N GLU A 468 20.95 -7.71 -34.10
CA GLU A 468 21.37 -6.33 -34.36
C GLU A 468 20.55 -5.32 -33.56
N ASP A 469 19.23 -5.52 -33.42
CA ASP A 469 18.35 -4.64 -32.65
C ASP A 469 18.65 -4.73 -31.15
N MET A 470 19.04 -5.89 -30.62
CA MET A 470 19.53 -6.05 -29.23
C MET A 470 20.87 -5.31 -29.02
N ALA A 471 21.79 -5.38 -29.96
CA ALA A 471 23.04 -4.63 -29.90
C ALA A 471 22.79 -3.11 -29.97
N LEU A 472 21.83 -2.68 -30.80
CA LEU A 472 21.39 -1.30 -30.90
C LEU A 472 20.75 -0.82 -29.58
N LEU A 473 19.94 -1.66 -28.94
CA LEU A 473 19.35 -1.38 -27.65
C LEU A 473 20.43 -1.09 -26.59
N GLN A 474 21.49 -1.90 -26.51
CA GLN A 474 22.59 -1.68 -25.58
C GLN A 474 23.32 -0.34 -25.84
N THR A 475 23.48 0.01 -27.10
CA THR A 475 24.07 1.30 -27.48
C THR A 475 23.15 2.46 -27.12
N ARG A 476 21.85 2.33 -27.41
CA ARG A 476 20.85 3.34 -27.11
C ARG A 476 20.65 3.53 -25.61
N GLN A 477 20.71 2.46 -24.83
CA GLN A 477 20.66 2.51 -23.38
C GLN A 477 21.70 3.49 -22.80
N ARG A 478 22.93 3.49 -23.34
CA ARG A 478 23.97 4.42 -22.87
C ARG A 478 23.63 5.88 -23.21
N VAL A 479 23.18 6.12 -24.43
CA VAL A 479 22.80 7.48 -24.88
C VAL A 479 21.62 8.00 -24.04
N VAL A 480 20.60 7.20 -23.88
CA VAL A 480 19.41 7.55 -23.09
C VAL A 480 19.77 7.74 -21.60
N SER A 481 20.69 6.92 -21.07
CA SER A 481 21.21 7.11 -19.71
C SER A 481 21.88 8.47 -19.52
N ASP A 482 22.62 8.95 -20.53
CA ASP A 482 23.29 10.26 -20.47
C ASP A 482 22.27 11.41 -20.64
N GLU A 483 21.27 11.25 -21.51
CA GLU A 483 20.16 12.21 -21.68
C GLU A 483 19.35 12.34 -20.37
N VAL A 484 18.98 11.22 -19.75
CA VAL A 484 18.27 11.18 -18.45
C VAL A 484 19.08 11.81 -17.33
N LYS A 485 20.39 11.54 -17.27
CA LYS A 485 21.26 12.20 -16.29
C LYS A 485 21.23 13.71 -16.42
N HIS A 486 21.23 14.23 -17.64
CA HIS A 486 21.16 15.67 -17.89
C HIS A 486 19.81 16.26 -17.40
N GLU A 487 18.69 15.61 -17.71
CA GLU A 487 17.36 16.02 -17.22
C GLU A 487 17.28 15.97 -15.67
N VAL A 488 17.87 14.94 -15.06
CA VAL A 488 17.96 14.80 -13.60
C VAL A 488 18.81 15.92 -12.99
N GLU A 489 19.99 16.23 -13.58
CA GLU A 489 20.84 17.32 -13.11
C GLU A 489 20.11 18.68 -13.19
N GLU A 490 19.37 18.94 -14.26
CA GLU A 490 18.60 20.16 -14.42
C GLU A 490 17.51 20.27 -13.35
N ALA A 491 16.76 19.18 -13.09
CA ALA A 491 15.75 19.13 -12.04
C ALA A 491 16.34 19.29 -10.63
N LEU A 492 17.50 18.68 -10.37
CA LEU A 492 18.22 18.83 -9.10
C LEU A 492 18.73 20.26 -8.89
N ASN A 493 19.23 20.92 -9.93
CA ASN A 493 19.66 22.32 -9.87
C ASN A 493 18.47 23.25 -9.57
N ALA A 494 17.35 23.09 -10.28
CA ALA A 494 16.12 23.84 -10.00
C ALA A 494 15.60 23.62 -8.58
N THR A 495 15.78 22.42 -8.04
CA THR A 495 15.41 22.09 -6.67
C THR A 495 16.39 22.70 -5.66
N ALA A 496 17.68 22.73 -5.97
CA ALA A 496 18.69 23.39 -5.14
C ALA A 496 18.44 24.90 -5.03
N ASP A 497 18.06 25.56 -6.12
CA ASP A 497 17.68 26.99 -6.12
C ASP A 497 16.45 27.24 -5.23
N PHE A 498 15.44 26.38 -5.33
CA PHE A 498 14.28 26.45 -4.44
C PHE A 498 14.69 26.27 -2.98
N MET A 499 15.52 25.28 -2.64
CA MET A 499 16.01 25.07 -1.27
C MET A 499 16.80 26.28 -0.76
N GLY A 500 17.60 26.92 -1.61
CA GLY A 500 18.29 28.17 -1.31
C GLY A 500 17.33 29.30 -0.95
N SER A 501 16.22 29.43 -1.69
CA SER A 501 15.16 30.41 -1.39
C SER A 501 14.45 30.13 -0.07
N GLN A 502 14.15 28.86 0.21
CA GLN A 502 13.50 28.45 1.49
C GLN A 502 14.43 28.64 2.69
N LYS A 503 15.72 28.34 2.54
CA LYS A 503 16.76 28.65 3.55
C LYS A 503 16.76 30.16 3.90
N THR A 504 16.73 31.00 2.89
CA THR A 504 16.68 32.47 3.10
C THR A 504 15.39 32.91 3.80
N ALA A 505 14.25 32.34 3.40
CA ALA A 505 12.96 32.62 4.04
C ALA A 505 12.93 32.14 5.51
N LEU A 506 13.51 30.95 5.79
CA LEU A 506 13.67 30.43 7.14
C LEU A 506 14.53 31.34 8.00
N HIS A 507 15.67 31.82 7.52
CA HIS A 507 16.52 32.77 8.22
C HIS A 507 15.75 34.05 8.55
N GLN A 508 14.97 34.59 7.61
CA GLN A 508 14.15 35.80 7.85
C GLN A 508 13.05 35.54 8.91
N ALA A 509 12.38 34.40 8.84
CA ALA A 509 11.34 34.04 9.82
C ALA A 509 11.94 33.88 11.24
N ILE A 510 13.12 33.27 11.34
CA ILE A 510 13.84 33.14 12.60
C ILE A 510 14.34 34.51 13.10
N ASP A 511 14.85 35.36 12.21
CA ASP A 511 15.22 36.73 12.55
C ASP A 511 14.00 37.49 13.16
N GLN A 512 12.80 37.29 12.66
CA GLN A 512 11.58 37.89 13.24
C GLN A 512 11.27 37.33 14.63
N VAL A 513 11.34 36.00 14.82
CA VAL A 513 11.11 35.35 16.13
C VAL A 513 12.08 35.89 17.19
N PHE A 514 13.35 36.02 16.81
CA PHE A 514 14.39 36.51 17.76
C PHE A 514 14.44 38.04 17.93
N SER A 515 13.87 38.81 16.99
CA SER A 515 13.74 40.26 17.08
C SER A 515 12.58 40.71 17.98
N THR A 516 11.53 39.89 18.09
CA THR A 516 10.37 40.09 18.95
C THR A 516 10.25 38.90 19.92
N PRO A 517 11.16 38.72 20.87
CA PRO A 517 11.03 37.63 21.80
C PRO A 517 9.69 37.74 22.54
N PRO A 518 9.00 36.60 22.82
CA PRO A 518 7.72 36.60 23.49
C PRO A 518 7.86 37.21 24.89
N ILE A 519 7.45 38.48 25.01
CA ILE A 519 7.50 39.22 26.26
C ILE A 519 6.46 38.62 27.19
N LEU A 520 6.87 38.35 28.45
CA LEU A 520 5.98 38.02 29.54
C LEU A 520 5.08 39.21 29.83
N ASP A 521 3.80 39.15 29.43
CA ASP A 521 2.78 40.07 29.91
C ASP A 521 2.46 39.74 31.35
N SER A 522 3.19 40.38 32.27
CA SER A 522 2.73 40.67 33.63
C SER A 522 3.86 41.34 34.44
N ALA A 523 3.57 42.54 34.82
CA ALA A 523 4.09 43.28 35.96
C ALA A 523 5.60 43.14 36.28
N GLY A 524 6.40 44.10 35.84
CA GLY A 524 7.62 44.45 36.55
C GLY A 524 8.95 44.29 35.83
N THR A 525 9.01 44.39 34.51
CA THR A 525 10.29 44.45 33.78
C THR A 525 10.43 45.83 33.12
N GLU A 526 11.42 46.59 33.51
CA GLU A 526 11.82 47.82 32.80
C GLU A 526 12.09 47.49 31.33
N ARG A 527 11.25 48.04 30.47
CA ARG A 527 11.43 48.03 29.01
C ARG A 527 12.64 48.89 28.64
N GLN A 528 13.81 48.31 28.51
CA GLN A 528 14.83 48.86 27.63
C GLN A 528 14.50 48.51 26.18
N GLN A 529 13.53 49.21 25.61
CA GLN A 529 13.35 49.32 24.17
C GLN A 529 14.38 50.31 23.63
N LEU A 530 15.56 49.82 23.30
CA LEU A 530 16.43 50.49 22.35
C LEU A 530 15.87 50.27 20.96
N ARG A 531 15.33 51.35 20.38
CA ARG A 531 14.86 51.38 18.99
C ARG A 531 15.97 50.90 18.05
N GLY A 532 15.79 49.73 17.40
CA GLY A 532 16.57 49.29 16.24
C GLY A 532 17.75 48.37 16.52
N GLU A 533 18.10 48.01 17.74
CA GLU A 533 19.11 47.00 18.05
C GLU A 533 18.45 45.66 18.44
N ARG A 534 18.94 44.54 17.88
CA ARG A 534 18.54 43.20 18.32
C ARG A 534 18.79 43.01 19.80
N VAL A 535 17.83 42.44 20.52
CA VAL A 535 17.99 42.08 21.94
C VAL A 535 19.09 41.02 22.01
N LYS A 536 20.26 41.39 22.56
CA LYS A 536 21.41 40.48 22.67
C LYS A 536 21.28 39.56 23.87
N GLN A 537 20.71 40.03 24.95
CA GLN A 537 20.59 39.29 26.22
C GLN A 537 19.23 39.57 26.87
N LEU A 538 18.60 38.54 27.40
CA LEU A 538 17.41 38.67 28.24
C LEU A 538 17.79 38.43 29.69
N VAL A 539 17.55 39.41 30.54
CA VAL A 539 17.86 39.35 31.98
C VAL A 539 16.55 39.20 32.75
N LEU A 540 16.45 38.15 33.57
CA LEU A 540 15.25 37.77 34.32
C LEU A 540 15.60 37.57 35.79
N ASP A 541 14.64 37.86 36.68
CA ASP A 541 14.85 37.84 38.12
C ASP A 541 14.55 36.47 38.75
N ASP A 542 13.91 35.54 38.01
CA ASP A 542 13.49 34.22 38.48
C ASP A 542 13.79 33.12 37.45
N GLU A 543 14.23 31.95 37.91
CA GLU A 543 14.54 30.78 37.07
C GLU A 543 13.31 30.29 36.32
N GLY A 544 12.15 30.25 36.95
CA GLY A 544 10.90 29.85 36.32
C GLY A 544 10.52 30.74 35.14
N GLN A 545 10.80 32.04 35.22
CA GLN A 545 10.60 32.97 34.10
C GLN A 545 11.59 32.72 32.97
N ALA A 546 12.83 32.36 33.26
CA ALA A 546 13.83 32.01 32.25
C ALA A 546 13.41 30.73 31.48
N GLN A 547 12.98 29.71 32.20
CA GLN A 547 12.47 28.46 31.60
C GLN A 547 11.22 28.69 30.75
N ILE A 548 10.26 29.52 31.19
CA ILE A 548 9.08 29.90 30.44
C ILE A 548 9.44 30.68 29.17
N ALA A 549 10.37 31.60 29.24
CA ALA A 549 10.83 32.38 28.09
C ALA A 549 11.50 31.49 27.04
N LEU A 550 12.39 30.61 27.45
CA LEU A 550 13.04 29.61 26.57
C LEU A 550 12.02 28.65 25.93
N SER A 551 11.07 28.14 26.71
CA SER A 551 10.04 27.26 26.22
C SER A 551 9.13 27.92 25.16
N LYS A 552 8.75 29.19 25.36
CA LYS A 552 7.97 29.99 24.39
C LYS A 552 8.78 30.28 23.13
N LEU A 553 10.05 30.61 23.25
CA LEU A 553 10.94 30.85 22.12
C LEU A 553 11.11 29.56 21.30
N ARG A 554 11.37 28.45 21.97
CA ARG A 554 11.45 27.11 21.34
C ARG A 554 10.17 26.76 20.61
N ALA A 555 9.00 26.93 21.20
CA ALA A 555 7.71 26.66 20.56
C ALA A 555 7.47 27.52 19.30
N SER A 556 7.96 28.78 19.33
CA SER A 556 7.88 29.66 18.16
C SER A 556 8.82 29.22 17.05
N CYS A 557 10.03 28.78 17.37
CA CYS A 557 10.96 28.18 16.41
C CYS A 557 10.43 26.84 15.85
N GLU A 558 9.86 25.99 16.69
CA GLU A 558 9.22 24.73 16.27
C GLU A 558 8.11 24.99 15.25
N ARG A 559 7.26 26.00 15.47
CA ARG A 559 6.21 26.36 14.52
C ARG A 559 6.77 26.79 13.16
N VAL A 560 7.79 27.65 13.16
CA VAL A 560 8.45 28.09 11.92
C VAL A 560 9.06 26.91 11.16
N MET A 561 9.70 25.98 11.88
CA MET A 561 10.29 24.78 11.25
C MET A 561 9.23 23.84 10.68
N LEU A 562 8.11 23.64 11.37
CA LEU A 562 7.01 22.79 10.88
C LEU A 562 6.33 23.40 9.66
N ASP A 563 6.11 24.71 9.65
CA ASP A 563 5.53 25.41 8.48
C ASP A 563 6.46 25.32 7.28
N ALA A 564 7.76 25.55 7.49
CA ALA A 564 8.75 25.44 6.41
C ALA A 564 8.86 24.02 5.87
N GLN A 565 8.89 23.03 6.76
CA GLN A 565 8.93 21.63 6.38
C GLN A 565 7.70 21.22 5.56
N THR A 566 6.50 21.66 5.98
CA THR A 566 5.27 21.38 5.22
C THR A 566 5.34 21.97 3.82
N LYS A 567 5.87 23.20 3.70
CA LYS A 567 6.02 23.88 2.41
C LYS A 567 7.09 23.21 1.53
N ILE A 568 8.25 22.88 2.12
CA ILE A 568 9.33 22.20 1.39
C ILE A 568 8.86 20.82 0.92
N GLY A 569 8.24 20.03 1.81
CA GLY A 569 7.75 18.69 1.47
C GLY A 569 6.72 18.69 0.33
N ARG A 570 5.79 19.67 0.33
CA ARG A 570 4.79 19.82 -0.72
C ARG A 570 5.44 20.15 -2.08
N GLU A 571 6.37 21.07 -2.09
CA GLU A 571 7.05 21.50 -3.31
C GLU A 571 7.98 20.41 -3.85
N LEU A 572 8.69 19.68 -2.97
CA LEU A 572 9.51 18.54 -3.39
C LEU A 572 8.65 17.44 -4.02
N ALA A 573 7.49 17.12 -3.44
CA ALA A 573 6.57 16.15 -4.00
C ALA A 573 6.10 16.57 -5.41
N LEU A 574 5.74 17.84 -5.60
CA LEU A 574 5.34 18.37 -6.90
C LEU A 574 6.47 18.27 -7.94
N ARG A 575 7.70 18.58 -7.54
CA ARG A 575 8.87 18.48 -8.42
C ARG A 575 9.21 17.05 -8.78
N PHE A 576 9.07 16.13 -7.86
CA PHE A 576 9.22 14.71 -8.13
C PHE A 576 8.17 14.20 -9.11
N ASP A 577 6.90 14.56 -8.94
CA ASP A 577 5.83 14.24 -9.89
C ASP A 577 6.15 14.75 -11.32
N GLN A 578 6.70 15.97 -11.42
CA GLN A 578 7.13 16.54 -12.69
C GLN A 578 8.31 15.79 -13.30
N LEU A 579 9.32 15.45 -12.49
CA LEU A 579 10.48 14.69 -12.93
C LEU A 579 10.06 13.30 -13.41
N GLU A 580 9.24 12.58 -12.65
CA GLU A 580 8.70 11.26 -13.02
C GLU A 580 7.97 11.31 -14.37
N SER A 581 7.09 12.31 -14.55
CA SER A 581 6.32 12.48 -15.79
C SER A 581 7.23 12.81 -16.99
N THR A 582 8.27 13.61 -16.78
CA THR A 582 9.22 13.99 -17.81
C THR A 582 10.08 12.80 -18.21
N LEU A 583 10.65 12.09 -17.23
CA LEU A 583 11.47 10.90 -17.49
C LEU A 583 10.65 9.78 -18.17
N ALA A 584 9.42 9.54 -17.74
CA ALA A 584 8.56 8.55 -18.38
C ALA A 584 8.28 8.90 -19.85
N ARG A 585 8.06 10.18 -20.16
CA ARG A 585 7.88 10.63 -21.54
C ARG A 585 9.17 10.49 -22.35
N SER A 586 10.31 11.02 -21.86
CA SER A 586 11.60 10.98 -22.55
C SER A 586 12.06 9.56 -22.84
N LEU A 587 11.94 8.64 -21.87
CA LEU A 587 12.31 7.24 -22.04
C LEU A 587 11.43 6.52 -23.09
N ASN A 588 10.11 6.71 -23.03
CA ASN A 588 9.20 6.09 -23.99
C ASN A 588 9.41 6.67 -25.42
N GLU A 589 9.63 7.98 -25.55
CA GLU A 589 9.93 8.60 -26.85
C GLU A 589 11.28 8.14 -27.41
N ALA A 590 12.30 8.00 -26.56
CA ALA A 590 13.61 7.50 -26.96
C ALA A 590 13.62 6.04 -27.44
N MET A 591 12.69 5.21 -26.93
CA MET A 591 12.55 3.79 -27.32
C MET A 591 11.69 3.57 -28.55
N ARG A 592 10.80 4.50 -28.88
CA ARG A 592 9.85 4.41 -30.01
C ARG A 592 10.50 4.09 -31.35
N PRO A 593 11.70 4.62 -31.73
CA PRO A 593 12.35 4.25 -32.99
C PRO A 593 12.75 2.78 -33.05
N ILE A 594 13.22 2.21 -31.92
CA ILE A 594 13.60 0.79 -31.85
C ILE A 594 12.35 -0.10 -31.99
N GLU A 595 11.29 0.23 -31.27
CA GLU A 595 10.02 -0.48 -31.39
C GLU A 595 9.48 -0.48 -32.82
N THR A 596 9.51 0.69 -33.48
CA THR A 596 9.04 0.85 -34.85
C THR A 596 9.87 0.00 -35.81
N ARG A 597 11.19 0.07 -35.67
CA ARG A 597 12.12 -0.72 -36.49
C ARG A 597 11.91 -2.23 -36.36
N ILE A 598 11.74 -2.73 -35.13
CA ILE A 598 11.48 -4.15 -34.88
C ILE A 598 10.14 -4.56 -35.49
N LYS A 599 9.08 -3.75 -35.29
CA LYS A 599 7.75 -3.98 -35.89
C LYS A 599 7.81 -4.01 -37.41
N GLU A 600 8.56 -3.11 -38.02
CA GLU A 600 8.78 -3.07 -39.48
C GLU A 600 9.53 -4.29 -39.97
N HIS A 601 10.64 -4.68 -39.32
CA HIS A 601 11.42 -5.86 -39.69
C HIS A 601 10.56 -7.13 -39.65
N LEU A 602 9.78 -7.33 -38.58
CA LEU A 602 8.89 -8.48 -38.44
C LEU A 602 7.74 -8.43 -39.46
N SER A 603 7.19 -7.26 -39.73
CA SER A 603 6.13 -7.07 -40.72
C SER A 603 6.60 -7.39 -42.14
N HIS A 604 7.79 -6.93 -42.55
CA HIS A 604 8.38 -7.23 -43.85
C HIS A 604 8.66 -8.73 -44.07
N ALA A 605 8.88 -9.45 -42.96
CA ALA A 605 9.05 -10.89 -43.00
C ALA A 605 7.71 -11.68 -43.02
N GLY A 606 6.59 -10.99 -43.00
CA GLY A 606 5.27 -11.62 -43.04
C GLY A 606 4.64 -11.85 -41.65
N PHE A 607 5.27 -11.38 -40.57
CA PHE A 607 4.66 -11.39 -39.22
C PHE A 607 3.58 -10.31 -39.12
N ARG A 608 2.36 -10.69 -38.85
CA ARG A 608 1.20 -9.81 -38.68
C ARG A 608 0.78 -9.68 -37.20
N ALA A 609 1.49 -10.37 -36.31
CA ALA A 609 1.20 -10.35 -34.87
C ALA A 609 1.39 -8.93 -34.31
N ARG A 610 0.49 -8.52 -33.43
CA ARG A 610 0.65 -7.29 -32.64
C ARG A 610 1.61 -7.59 -31.50
N ILE A 611 2.74 -6.87 -31.46
CA ILE A 611 3.73 -6.98 -30.42
C ILE A 611 3.64 -5.74 -29.55
N SER A 612 3.37 -5.94 -28.27
CA SER A 612 3.39 -4.87 -27.26
C SER A 612 4.75 -4.84 -26.58
N PHE A 613 5.40 -3.68 -26.59
CA PHE A 613 6.66 -3.47 -25.88
C PHE A 613 6.40 -2.85 -24.51
N PRO A 614 7.32 -3.05 -23.53
CA PRO A 614 7.23 -2.40 -22.23
C PRO A 614 7.29 -0.89 -22.40
N ALA A 615 6.45 -0.19 -21.62
CA ALA A 615 6.48 1.25 -21.52
C ALA A 615 6.96 1.62 -20.11
N PHE A 616 7.90 2.56 -20.01
CA PHE A 616 8.36 3.07 -18.74
C PHE A 616 7.19 3.78 -18.02
N GLN A 617 6.95 3.42 -16.79
CA GLN A 617 5.90 4.02 -15.96
C GLN A 617 6.53 4.86 -14.85
N ALA A 618 5.93 6.00 -14.53
CA ALA A 618 6.36 6.86 -13.43
C ALA A 618 6.41 6.10 -12.08
N SER A 619 5.54 5.10 -11.90
CA SER A 619 5.51 4.23 -10.71
C SER A 619 6.76 3.34 -10.52
N GLN A 620 7.63 3.25 -11.52
CA GLN A 620 8.93 2.57 -11.39
C GLN A 620 9.98 3.42 -10.67
N LEU A 621 9.71 4.72 -10.51
CA LEU A 621 10.53 5.62 -9.71
C LEU A 621 9.94 5.73 -8.30
N ASN A 622 10.78 5.63 -7.29
CA ASN A 622 10.38 5.71 -5.89
C ASN A 622 11.10 6.85 -5.19
N PHE A 623 10.45 7.99 -5.09
CA PHE A 623 10.96 9.15 -4.38
C PHE A 623 10.27 9.30 -3.03
N ASN A 624 11.05 9.25 -1.93
CA ASN A 624 10.53 9.31 -0.57
C ASN A 624 11.00 10.57 0.16
N THR A 625 10.19 11.64 0.11
CA THR A 625 10.49 12.93 0.74
C THR A 625 10.61 12.84 2.28
N ARG A 626 9.94 11.87 2.93
CA ARG A 626 10.04 11.68 4.39
C ARG A 626 11.38 11.07 4.81
N ALA A 627 11.88 10.11 4.03
CA ALA A 627 13.20 9.56 4.27
C ALA A 627 14.26 10.67 4.20
N LEU A 628 14.15 11.59 3.23
CA LEU A 628 15.04 12.75 3.11
C LEU A 628 15.10 13.60 4.39
N PHE A 629 13.94 13.90 4.98
CA PHE A 629 13.89 14.68 6.22
C PHE A 629 14.40 13.90 7.44
N ASN A 630 14.05 12.63 7.55
CA ASN A 630 14.51 11.78 8.64
C ASN A 630 16.01 11.55 8.60
N ASP A 631 16.58 11.33 7.43
CA ASP A 631 18.01 11.15 7.23
C ASP A 631 18.79 12.43 7.50
N ALA A 632 18.26 13.58 7.10
CA ALA A 632 18.84 14.88 7.40
C ALA A 632 18.90 15.16 8.92
N ILE A 633 17.82 14.82 9.65
CA ILE A 633 17.76 14.97 11.10
C ILE A 633 18.68 13.97 11.81
N ALA A 634 18.71 12.71 11.36
CA ALA A 634 19.55 11.67 11.96
C ALA A 634 21.06 11.94 11.80
N GLN A 635 21.47 12.62 10.71
CA GLN A 635 22.86 13.00 10.50
C GLN A 635 23.31 14.19 11.37
N ASP A 636 22.38 15.07 11.73
CA ASP A 636 22.66 16.20 12.65
C ASP A 636 22.74 15.76 14.12
N ASP A 637 22.10 14.64 14.46
CA ASP A 637 21.99 14.09 15.81
C ASP A 637 22.65 12.71 15.92
N SER A 638 23.97 12.67 15.82
CA SER A 638 24.77 11.44 15.88
C SER A 638 24.70 10.70 17.24
N GLN A 639 24.06 11.27 18.27
CA GLN A 639 23.87 10.68 19.60
C GLN A 639 22.44 10.20 19.86
N ALA A 640 21.47 10.55 19.02
CA ALA A 640 20.10 10.07 19.19
C ALA A 640 19.90 8.70 18.50
N ALA A 641 19.18 7.82 19.18
CA ALA A 641 18.75 6.56 18.55
C ALA A 641 17.92 6.87 17.29
N PRO A 642 18.13 6.14 16.19
CA PRO A 642 17.39 6.36 14.96
C PRO A 642 15.88 6.34 15.24
N PRO A 643 15.09 7.22 14.61
CA PRO A 643 13.66 7.33 14.88
C PRO A 643 13.01 5.97 14.61
N SER A 644 12.32 5.42 15.60
CA SER A 644 11.51 4.23 15.42
C SER A 644 10.51 4.50 14.28
N GLY A 645 10.39 3.59 13.32
CA GLY A 645 9.69 3.75 12.04
C GLY A 645 8.19 4.09 12.08
N GLY A 646 7.73 4.80 13.10
CA GLY A 646 6.33 5.22 13.30
C GLY A 646 6.17 6.59 13.95
N SER A 647 7.25 7.33 14.23
CA SER A 647 7.11 8.66 14.81
C SER A 647 6.55 9.65 13.79
N SER A 648 5.57 10.47 14.22
CA SER A 648 5.05 11.55 13.39
C SER A 648 6.18 12.55 13.08
N MET A 649 6.09 13.25 11.94
CA MET A 649 7.09 14.24 11.56
C MET A 649 7.19 15.38 12.58
N ARG A 650 6.07 15.72 13.23
CA ARG A 650 6.03 16.66 14.35
C ARG A 650 6.84 16.15 15.54
N GLU A 651 6.72 14.87 15.88
CA GLU A 651 7.52 14.24 16.94
C GLU A 651 9.01 14.22 16.60
N THR A 652 9.34 14.00 15.32
CA THR A 652 10.72 14.02 14.85
C THR A 652 11.33 15.41 14.97
N VAL A 653 10.64 16.45 14.50
CA VAL A 653 11.08 17.85 14.63
C VAL A 653 11.13 18.29 16.10
N SER A 654 10.11 17.93 16.88
CA SER A 654 10.07 18.26 18.31
C SER A 654 11.20 17.56 19.08
N ARG A 655 11.52 16.32 18.77
CA ARG A 655 12.64 15.58 19.37
C ARG A 655 13.98 16.18 18.98
N TRP A 656 14.17 16.51 17.71
CA TRP A 656 15.37 17.19 17.22
C TRP A 656 15.61 18.51 17.92
N LEU A 657 14.57 19.35 18.06
CA LEU A 657 14.64 20.62 18.81
C LEU A 657 14.77 20.43 20.33
N ASN A 658 14.49 19.25 20.87
CA ASN A 658 14.68 18.93 22.28
C ASN A 658 16.10 18.41 22.61
N ASN A 659 16.97 18.25 21.62
CA ASN A 659 18.33 17.82 21.83
C ASN A 659 19.10 18.87 22.71
N PRO A 660 19.88 18.45 23.73
CA PRO A 660 20.65 19.36 24.58
C PRO A 660 21.63 20.27 23.83
N GLY A 661 22.09 19.88 22.64
CA GLY A 661 23.00 20.67 21.80
C GLY A 661 22.47 22.03 21.33
N TRP A 662 21.15 22.23 21.37
CA TRP A 662 20.54 23.53 21.03
C TRP A 662 20.74 24.64 22.05
N GLY A 663 21.06 24.30 23.31
CA GLY A 663 21.29 25.28 24.39
C GLY A 663 20.01 25.89 24.98
N TRP A 664 18.83 25.19 24.84
CA TRP A 664 17.58 25.64 25.42
C TRP A 664 17.58 25.66 26.95
N ASP A 665 18.54 24.96 27.60
CA ASP A 665 18.73 24.89 29.05
C ASP A 665 19.91 25.73 29.50
N GLU A 666 20.58 26.48 28.61
CA GLU A 666 21.74 27.31 28.91
C GLU A 666 21.28 28.70 29.34
N TYR A 667 21.39 28.99 30.62
CA TYR A 667 21.34 30.33 31.19
C TYR A 667 22.45 30.50 32.21
N VAL A 668 22.96 31.71 32.30
CA VAL A 668 24.01 32.03 33.25
C VAL A 668 23.36 32.61 34.52
N GLU A 669 23.50 31.89 35.65
CA GLU A 669 23.10 32.37 36.96
C GLU A 669 24.13 33.38 37.48
N THR A 670 23.70 34.60 37.68
CA THR A 670 24.45 35.60 38.41
C THR A 670 23.83 35.75 39.81
N ARG A 671 24.55 36.31 40.79
CA ARG A 671 24.15 36.36 42.20
C ARG A 671 22.68 36.75 42.50
N THR A 672 21.96 37.34 41.53
CA THR A 672 20.57 37.81 41.68
C THR A 672 19.73 37.73 40.39
N ARG A 673 20.27 37.25 39.25
CA ARG A 673 19.56 37.29 37.94
C ARG A 673 19.99 36.16 37.03
N TYR A 674 19.06 35.73 36.17
CA TYR A 674 19.25 34.73 35.14
C TYR A 674 19.40 35.39 33.77
N VAL A 675 20.50 35.13 33.06
CA VAL A 675 20.83 35.79 31.80
C VAL A 675 20.80 34.75 30.67
N ILE A 676 19.91 34.96 29.69
CA ILE A 676 19.82 34.16 28.47
C ILE A 676 20.50 34.93 27.34
N ASP A 677 21.49 34.33 26.69
CA ASP A 677 22.14 34.89 25.49
C ASP A 677 21.35 34.59 24.24
N ILE A 678 20.46 35.51 23.89
CA ILE A 678 19.57 35.42 22.73
C ILE A 678 20.38 35.44 21.43
N ALA A 679 21.49 36.17 21.37
CA ALA A 679 22.32 36.23 20.15
C ALA A 679 23.01 34.88 19.88
N GLN A 680 23.55 34.23 20.91
CA GLN A 680 24.17 32.93 20.80
C GLN A 680 23.18 31.85 20.37
N LEU A 681 21.97 31.80 20.94
CA LEU A 681 20.88 30.91 20.56
C LEU A 681 20.47 31.12 19.09
N HIS A 682 20.33 32.37 18.69
CA HIS A 682 19.98 32.72 17.30
C HIS A 682 21.02 32.21 16.28
N ASP A 683 22.30 32.44 16.59
CA ASP A 683 23.39 32.01 15.69
C ASP A 683 23.51 30.47 15.63
N LYS A 684 23.39 29.79 16.77
CA LYS A 684 23.30 28.30 16.81
C LYS A 684 22.13 27.80 15.95
N PHE A 685 20.95 28.43 16.09
CA PHE A 685 19.77 28.02 15.34
C PHE A 685 19.97 28.19 13.82
N LYS A 686 20.55 29.26 13.37
CA LYS A 686 20.88 29.47 11.96
C LYS A 686 21.88 28.45 11.43
N GLN A 687 22.89 28.11 12.23
CA GLN A 687 23.86 27.08 11.88
C GLN A 687 23.19 25.72 11.66
N HIS A 688 22.27 25.31 12.54
CA HIS A 688 21.51 24.07 12.40
C HIS A 688 20.58 24.08 11.17
N ILE A 689 19.93 25.20 10.86
CA ILE A 689 19.14 25.35 9.63
C ILE A 689 20.03 25.17 8.40
N ASP A 690 21.23 25.74 8.39
CA ASP A 690 22.17 25.61 7.28
C ASP A 690 22.60 24.17 7.06
N GLN A 691 22.95 23.47 8.14
CA GLN A 691 23.31 22.06 8.12
C GLN A 691 22.15 21.19 7.65
N PHE A 692 20.96 21.41 8.19
CA PHE A 692 19.74 20.70 7.81
C PHE A 692 19.40 20.84 6.32
N CYS A 693 19.42 22.06 5.79
CA CYS A 693 19.18 22.30 4.37
C CYS A 693 20.22 21.62 3.47
N GLU A 694 21.47 21.64 3.88
CA GLU A 694 22.55 20.97 3.12
C GLU A 694 22.43 19.45 3.15
N GLN A 695 22.02 18.87 4.27
CA GLN A 695 21.80 17.44 4.40
C GLN A 695 20.60 16.97 3.57
N ILE A 696 19.49 17.74 3.55
CA ILE A 696 18.37 17.47 2.65
C ILE A 696 18.84 17.48 1.21
N ARG A 697 19.64 18.46 0.80
CA ARG A 697 20.15 18.56 -0.56
C ARG A 697 20.98 17.34 -0.95
N LYS A 698 21.86 16.86 -0.06
CA LYS A 698 22.69 15.66 -0.30
C LYS A 698 21.86 14.39 -0.36
N ALA A 699 20.94 14.21 0.58
CA ALA A 699 20.06 13.05 0.63
C ALA A 699 19.15 13.00 -0.61
N LEU A 700 18.64 14.14 -1.06
CA LEU A 700 17.84 14.29 -2.27
C LEU A 700 18.60 13.85 -3.52
N SER A 701 19.84 14.35 -3.72
CA SER A 701 20.66 13.94 -4.86
C SER A 701 20.92 12.44 -4.86
N ALA A 702 21.26 11.87 -3.70
CA ALA A 702 21.51 10.45 -3.56
C ALA A 702 20.26 9.60 -3.85
N GLN A 703 19.09 10.00 -3.33
CA GLN A 703 17.85 9.29 -3.55
C GLN A 703 17.40 9.32 -5.01
N VAL A 704 17.48 10.47 -5.66
CA VAL A 704 17.12 10.62 -7.08
C VAL A 704 18.03 9.75 -7.95
N ASP A 705 19.34 9.78 -7.70
CA ASP A 705 20.33 8.98 -8.45
C ASP A 705 20.04 7.47 -8.32
N VAL A 706 19.80 6.99 -7.11
CA VAL A 706 19.50 5.57 -6.85
C VAL A 706 18.18 5.17 -7.51
N SER A 707 17.10 5.95 -7.32
CA SER A 707 15.78 5.63 -7.86
C SER A 707 15.74 5.64 -9.38
N VAL A 708 16.35 6.65 -10.01
CA VAL A 708 16.39 6.76 -11.48
C VAL A 708 17.25 5.64 -12.07
N THR A 709 18.42 5.36 -11.48
CA THR A 709 19.31 4.28 -11.96
C THR A 709 18.62 2.93 -11.86
N ALA A 710 17.93 2.63 -10.74
CA ALA A 710 17.20 1.38 -10.54
C ALA A 710 16.01 1.27 -11.51
N GLY A 711 15.20 2.33 -11.65
CA GLY A 711 14.05 2.36 -12.55
C GLY A 711 14.44 2.15 -14.01
N MET A 712 15.50 2.81 -14.45
CA MET A 712 16.07 2.62 -15.81
C MET A 712 16.60 1.21 -16.02
N ALA A 713 17.35 0.67 -15.05
CA ALA A 713 17.89 -0.69 -15.15
C ALA A 713 16.76 -1.72 -15.29
N THR A 714 15.68 -1.58 -14.50
CA THR A 714 14.49 -2.42 -14.58
C THR A 714 13.83 -2.31 -15.96
N PHE A 715 13.58 -1.11 -16.43
CA PHE A 715 12.95 -0.87 -17.74
C PHE A 715 13.75 -1.48 -18.90
N PHE A 716 15.07 -1.25 -18.96
CA PHE A 716 15.90 -1.82 -20.01
C PHE A 716 16.05 -3.33 -19.89
N ALA A 717 16.03 -3.89 -18.67
CA ALA A 717 16.00 -5.33 -18.46
C ALA A 717 14.69 -5.94 -18.98
N GLU A 718 13.54 -5.33 -18.71
CA GLU A 718 12.24 -5.74 -19.24
C GLU A 718 12.20 -5.68 -20.77
N PHE A 719 12.71 -4.61 -21.36
CA PHE A 719 12.76 -4.46 -22.80
C PHE A 719 13.70 -5.49 -23.45
N SER A 720 14.88 -5.72 -22.87
CA SER A 720 15.81 -6.75 -23.32
C SER A 720 15.21 -8.15 -23.22
N LEU A 721 14.48 -8.43 -22.12
CA LEU A 721 13.80 -9.70 -21.93
C LEU A 721 12.72 -9.93 -22.99
N CYS A 722 12.00 -8.89 -23.39
CA CYS A 722 11.04 -8.93 -24.48
C CYS A 722 11.70 -9.36 -25.79
N LEU A 723 12.82 -8.72 -26.14
CA LEU A 723 13.55 -9.05 -27.38
C LEU A 723 14.13 -10.46 -27.33
N THR A 724 14.68 -10.88 -26.19
CA THR A 724 15.18 -12.23 -25.98
C THR A 724 14.07 -13.27 -26.19
N GLY A 725 12.88 -13.03 -25.60
CA GLY A 725 11.75 -13.91 -25.78
C GLY A 725 11.23 -14.02 -27.22
N LEU A 726 11.24 -12.89 -27.94
CA LEU A 726 10.96 -12.89 -29.39
C LEU A 726 11.97 -13.75 -30.14
N GLN A 727 13.25 -13.54 -29.88
CA GLN A 727 14.34 -14.27 -30.53
C GLN A 727 14.29 -15.77 -30.22
N GLU A 728 14.09 -16.14 -28.97
CA GLU A 728 13.94 -17.55 -28.55
C GLU A 728 12.74 -18.22 -29.24
N SER A 729 11.59 -17.55 -29.29
CA SER A 729 10.41 -18.05 -29.97
C SER A 729 10.64 -18.28 -31.48
N LEU A 730 11.43 -17.41 -32.14
CA LEU A 730 11.82 -17.61 -33.54
C LEU A 730 12.83 -18.75 -33.70
N ARG A 731 13.83 -18.85 -32.80
CA ARG A 731 14.78 -19.97 -32.79
C ARG A 731 14.12 -21.30 -32.54
N ASP A 732 13.17 -21.39 -31.60
CA ASP A 732 12.36 -22.57 -31.34
C ASP A 732 11.57 -22.98 -32.59
N SER A 733 10.96 -22.01 -33.28
CA SER A 733 10.25 -22.25 -34.53
C SER A 733 11.18 -22.79 -35.62
N LEU A 734 12.42 -22.29 -35.66
CA LEU A 734 13.45 -22.78 -36.61
C LEU A 734 13.89 -24.20 -36.24
N ALA A 735 14.17 -24.51 -35.00
CA ALA A 735 14.58 -25.83 -34.53
C ALA A 735 13.50 -26.90 -34.78
N VAL A 736 12.23 -26.59 -34.44
CA VAL A 736 11.12 -27.52 -34.74
C VAL A 736 11.00 -27.82 -36.21
N ARG A 737 11.21 -26.84 -37.08
CA ARG A 737 11.17 -27.01 -38.54
C ARG A 737 12.34 -27.85 -39.08
N GLN A 738 13.49 -27.77 -38.43
CA GLN A 738 14.67 -28.58 -38.82
C GLN A 738 14.55 -30.04 -38.41
N GLN A 739 13.82 -30.34 -37.31
CA GLN A 739 13.71 -31.70 -36.79
C GLN A 739 12.83 -32.63 -37.64
N ASN A 740 11.61 -32.22 -37.93
CA ASN A 740 10.69 -33.07 -38.70
C ASN A 740 9.46 -32.29 -39.22
N GLU A 741 9.13 -32.46 -40.51
CA GLU A 741 7.96 -31.84 -41.13
C GLU A 741 6.62 -32.30 -40.50
N HIS A 742 6.58 -33.54 -40.01
CA HIS A 742 5.39 -34.09 -39.36
C HIS A 742 5.12 -33.43 -38.00
N SER A 743 6.15 -33.23 -37.19
CA SER A 743 6.07 -32.52 -35.89
C SER A 743 5.67 -31.06 -36.09
N THR A 744 6.21 -30.41 -37.12
CA THR A 744 5.85 -29.01 -37.45
C THR A 744 4.37 -28.90 -37.83
N ARG A 745 3.85 -29.83 -38.65
CA ARG A 745 2.42 -29.85 -39.04
C ARG A 745 1.50 -30.10 -37.86
N ALA A 746 1.86 -31.03 -36.95
CA ALA A 746 1.09 -31.31 -35.74
C ALA A 746 1.07 -30.10 -34.81
N LEU A 747 2.21 -29.43 -34.59
CA LEU A 747 2.30 -28.23 -33.77
C LEU A 747 1.51 -27.05 -34.38
N CYS A 748 1.61 -26.83 -35.71
CA CYS A 748 0.80 -25.81 -36.38
C CYS A 748 -0.69 -26.07 -36.22
N GLN A 749 -1.13 -27.31 -36.22
CA GLN A 749 -2.53 -27.66 -36.02
C GLN A 749 -3.00 -27.37 -34.61
N LEU A 750 -2.19 -27.71 -33.58
CA LEU A 750 -2.45 -27.40 -32.19
C LEU A 750 -2.50 -25.89 -31.95
N LEU A 751 -1.51 -25.15 -32.45
CA LEU A 751 -1.47 -23.69 -32.33
C LEU A 751 -2.71 -23.06 -32.96
N LYS A 752 -3.11 -23.49 -34.15
CA LYS A 752 -4.32 -23.01 -34.84
C LYS A 752 -5.59 -23.27 -34.04
N GLN A 753 -5.71 -24.44 -33.42
CA GLN A 753 -6.82 -24.73 -32.51
C GLN A 753 -6.83 -23.83 -31.29
N SER A 754 -5.68 -23.65 -30.62
CA SER A 754 -5.54 -22.80 -29.46
C SER A 754 -5.79 -21.31 -29.77
N ILE A 755 -5.37 -20.82 -30.96
CA ILE A 755 -5.68 -19.46 -31.45
C ILE A 755 -7.20 -19.31 -31.65
N THR A 756 -7.82 -20.29 -32.24
CA THR A 756 -9.28 -20.28 -32.47
C THR A 756 -10.01 -20.24 -31.12
N THR A 757 -9.60 -21.05 -30.15
CA THR A 757 -10.16 -21.07 -28.81
C THR A 757 -9.96 -19.73 -28.10
N ALA A 758 -8.75 -19.16 -28.15
CA ALA A 758 -8.47 -17.85 -27.57
C ALA A 758 -9.30 -16.74 -28.23
N THR A 759 -9.55 -16.83 -29.53
CA THR A 759 -10.40 -15.87 -30.26
C THR A 759 -11.85 -15.98 -29.82
N TRP A 760 -12.41 -17.17 -29.67
CA TRP A 760 -13.76 -17.38 -29.17
C TRP A 760 -13.87 -16.85 -27.70
N ILE A 761 -12.93 -17.19 -26.84
CA ILE A 761 -12.91 -16.65 -25.46
C ILE A 761 -12.93 -15.12 -25.50
N GLN A 762 -12.15 -14.50 -26.38
CA GLN A 762 -12.10 -13.04 -26.48
C GLN A 762 -13.43 -12.44 -26.95
N GLU A 763 -14.07 -13.02 -27.96
CA GLU A 763 -15.34 -12.55 -28.55
C GLU A 763 -16.49 -12.74 -27.54
N ASP A 764 -16.66 -13.95 -27.00
CA ASP A 764 -17.72 -14.27 -26.03
C ASP A 764 -17.54 -13.45 -24.74
N THR A 765 -16.29 -13.23 -24.28
CA THR A 765 -16.03 -12.38 -23.09
C THR A 765 -16.38 -10.92 -23.33
N ARG A 766 -16.24 -10.41 -24.57
CA ARG A 766 -16.68 -9.04 -24.90
C ARG A 766 -18.19 -8.92 -24.80
N LEU A 767 -18.93 -9.88 -25.33
CA LEU A 767 -20.39 -9.93 -25.22
C LEU A 767 -20.82 -10.01 -23.75
N LEU A 768 -20.23 -10.93 -23.01
CA LEU A 768 -20.47 -11.07 -21.56
C LEU A 768 -20.23 -9.76 -20.80
N ARG A 769 -19.13 -9.06 -21.10
CA ARG A 769 -18.82 -7.76 -20.48
C ARG A 769 -19.85 -6.69 -20.81
N ASP A 770 -20.29 -6.63 -22.06
CA ASP A 770 -21.25 -5.63 -22.51
C ASP A 770 -22.64 -5.90 -21.87
N ASP A 771 -23.03 -7.16 -21.68
CA ASP A 771 -24.24 -7.54 -20.94
C ASP A 771 -24.14 -7.16 -19.46
N ILE A 772 -23.00 -7.41 -18.81
CA ILE A 772 -22.73 -7.01 -17.43
C ILE A 772 -22.81 -5.48 -17.28
N GLN A 773 -22.23 -4.72 -18.23
CA GLN A 773 -22.28 -3.25 -18.18
C GLN A 773 -23.71 -2.73 -18.32
N THR A 774 -24.52 -3.37 -19.13
CA THR A 774 -25.94 -3.03 -19.31
C THR A 774 -26.72 -3.21 -18.01
N LEU A 775 -26.47 -4.31 -17.29
CA LEU A 775 -27.08 -4.56 -15.99
C LEU A 775 -26.63 -3.54 -14.95
N PHE A 776 -25.33 -3.21 -14.88
CA PHE A 776 -24.84 -2.14 -13.98
C PHE A 776 -25.49 -0.80 -14.27
N ALA A 777 -25.69 -0.44 -15.54
CA ALA A 777 -26.34 0.82 -15.92
C ALA A 777 -27.83 0.86 -15.54
N ALA A 778 -28.49 -0.30 -15.51
CA ALA A 778 -29.91 -0.43 -15.11
C ALA A 778 -30.11 -0.36 -13.57
N GLU A 779 -29.07 -0.62 -12.78
CA GLU A 779 -29.13 -0.62 -11.31
C GLU A 779 -28.59 0.68 -10.67
N GLN A 780 -28.02 1.59 -11.46
CA GLN A 780 -27.69 2.94 -10.99
C GLN A 780 -28.94 3.82 -11.14
N PRO A 781 -29.52 4.33 -10.01
CA PRO A 781 -30.73 5.18 -10.04
C PRO A 781 -30.47 6.55 -10.66
#